data_8287763831e75a3e7a70663852611cb5
#
_entry.id   8287763831e75a3e7a70663852611cb5
#
_cell.length_a   1.000
_cell.length_b   1.000
_cell.length_c   1.000
_cell.angle_alpha   90.00
_cell.angle_beta   90.00
_cell.angle_gamma   90.00
#
_symmetry.space_group_name_H-M   'P 1'
#
loop_
_entity.id
_entity.type
_entity.pdbx_description
1 polymer ?
#
loop_
_entity_poly.entity_id
_entity_poly.type
_entity_poly.pdbx_seq_one_letter_code
_entity_poly.pdbx_strand_id
1 'polypeptide(L)'
;MKRGWIPIMGVCLVLSFSACKQLLPYQDTSLTAEQRAEDLLPRLTLEEKVSLMQNASPAIPRLGIKEYEWWNEALHGVGRAGLATVFPQSIGMGASFNDSLLYEVFNATSDEARVKSRIFGESGVLKRYQGLTFWTPNVNIFRDPRWGRGQETYGEDPYLTGQMGMAVVRGLQGPEDARYDKLHACAKHFAVHSGPEWNRHSFDAENIDPRDLWETYLPAFKDLVQKAHVKEVMCAYNRFEGEPCCGSNRLLMQILRDEWGYKGIVVSDCGAISDFYRPGTHETHPDKEHASAGAVRAGTDLECGSEYASLADAVKAGLIDEKEIDISLKRLLTARFELGEMDEQSAWSEIPTSVLNSKEHQALALRMARESLVLLQNKNNILPLNTHLKVAVMGPNANDSVMQWGNYNGIPAHTVTLLEAVRAKLPEGQIIYEPGCDRVDGKTLQSLFDECSINGKPGFLAEYWNNRNREGEVVATDQISTPFHFATTGATTFAPGVEITDFSARYESVFRPSQSGDVAFRFQLDGEVTLIINGEQVAQKIYVKNPTNLYTLQAKAGKEYHIEILFKQRNERATLDFDLGKEVGIDLNLAVKKVMDADVILFAGGISPSLEGEEMPVEVPGFKGGDRTDIELPDVQRDLLKALKKAGKKVVFINYSGSAIGLVPETTTCEAILQAWYPGQAGGTAIVDALWGEYNPGGRLPVTFYKDVNQLPDFEDYSMKGRTYRYMQQQPLFPFGHGLSYTDFTYGEAKLSKNTIAKGENVVLTIPVSNVGQRDGEEVVQVYLRRPGDKEGPRYTLRAFKRVHIPAGKTESVAIPLTGENFEWFDAESNTMRPLEGTYELLYGGTSDRNKLKTIVMNVQ
;
A
#
# COMPACT_ATOMS: atom_id res chain seq x y z
N MET A 1 -30.32 78.79 58.88
CA MET A 1 -28.96 78.19 59.16
C MET A 1 -29.01 76.69 59.07
N LYS A 2 -28.41 76.12 58.08
CA LYS A 2 -27.79 74.80 58.05
C LYS A 2 -27.20 74.64 56.67
N ARG A 3 -25.87 74.69 56.59
CA ARG A 3 -25.06 74.46 55.37
C ARG A 3 -25.05 72.99 55.09
N GLY A 4 -25.44 72.57 53.87
CA GLY A 4 -25.28 71.23 53.38
C GLY A 4 -23.97 71.08 52.47
N TRP A 5 -23.13 70.18 52.81
CA TRP A 5 -21.92 69.80 52.05
C TRP A 5 -22.34 68.87 50.90
N ILE A 6 -21.88 69.15 49.69
CA ILE A 6 -21.95 68.28 48.56
C ILE A 6 -20.56 67.59 48.43
N PRO A 7 -20.46 66.25 48.41
CA PRO A 7 -19.20 65.59 48.07
C PRO A 7 -19.00 65.50 46.61
N ILE A 8 -17.87 66.01 46.11
CA ILE A 8 -17.41 65.79 44.69
C ILE A 8 -16.93 64.40 44.61
N MET A 9 -17.61 63.55 43.77
CA MET A 9 -17.20 62.18 43.42
C MET A 9 -16.28 62.30 42.24
N GLY A 10 -14.98 62.11 42.47
CA GLY A 10 -13.96 62.00 41.39
C GLY A 10 -14.09 60.65 40.68
N VAL A 11 -14.48 60.68 39.42
CA VAL A 11 -14.48 59.51 38.53
C VAL A 11 -13.06 59.33 38.06
N CYS A 12 -12.33 58.33 38.61
CA CYS A 12 -11.07 57.81 38.03
C CYS A 12 -11.40 56.97 36.79
N LEU A 13 -11.17 57.55 35.61
CA LEU A 13 -11.19 56.79 34.36
C LEU A 13 -9.92 55.93 34.32
N VAL A 14 -10.07 54.65 34.65
CA VAL A 14 -9.03 53.65 34.39
C VAL A 14 -9.04 53.33 32.88
N LEU A 15 -8.16 53.96 32.12
CA LEU A 15 -7.85 53.60 30.75
C LEU A 15 -7.11 52.25 30.79
N SER A 16 -7.87 51.18 30.62
CA SER A 16 -7.28 49.85 30.32
C SER A 16 -6.64 49.92 28.95
N PHE A 17 -5.35 50.15 28.88
CA PHE A 17 -4.56 49.87 27.68
C PHE A 17 -4.55 48.35 27.49
N SER A 18 -5.50 47.82 26.72
CA SER A 18 -5.35 46.55 26.07
C SER A 18 -4.17 46.75 25.07
N ALA A 19 -2.98 46.31 25.46
CA ALA A 19 -1.89 46.21 24.54
C ALA A 19 -2.33 45.17 23.46
N CYS A 20 -2.77 45.64 22.29
CA CYS A 20 -2.86 44.79 21.11
C CYS A 20 -1.48 44.17 20.93
N LYS A 21 -1.35 42.88 21.24
CA LYS A 21 -0.17 42.12 20.91
C LYS A 21 0.01 42.25 19.38
N GLN A 22 0.98 43.05 18.94
CA GLN A 22 1.27 43.19 17.52
C GLN A 22 1.66 41.80 17.02
N LEU A 23 0.85 41.23 16.15
CA LEU A 23 1.16 39.94 15.48
C LEU A 23 2.48 40.08 14.75
N LEU A 24 3.37 39.11 14.90
CA LEU A 24 4.57 39.02 14.08
C LEU A 24 4.16 38.62 12.64
N PRO A 25 4.92 39.04 11.60
CA PRO A 25 4.53 38.74 10.23
C PRO A 25 4.26 37.26 9.94
N TYR A 26 5.02 36.32 10.51
CA TYR A 26 4.75 34.90 10.33
C TYR A 26 3.41 34.42 10.95
N GLN A 27 2.83 35.19 11.86
CA GLN A 27 1.51 34.93 12.49
C GLN A 27 0.35 35.58 11.70
N ASP A 28 0.68 36.45 10.74
CA ASP A 28 -0.33 37.11 9.90
C ASP A 28 -0.80 36.20 8.78
N THR A 29 -1.99 35.66 8.94
CA THR A 29 -2.59 34.75 7.97
C THR A 29 -2.93 35.42 6.62
N SER A 30 -2.85 36.74 6.48
CA SER A 30 -3.04 37.43 5.20
C SER A 30 -1.81 37.32 4.27
N LEU A 31 -0.64 37.01 4.82
CA LEU A 31 0.59 36.80 4.08
C LEU A 31 0.63 35.40 3.45
N THR A 32 1.43 35.25 2.40
CA THR A 32 1.68 33.94 1.78
C THR A 32 2.49 33.03 2.69
N ALA A 33 2.38 31.71 2.51
CA ALA A 33 3.16 30.75 3.26
C ALA A 33 4.67 31.01 3.18
N GLU A 34 5.16 31.35 1.98
CA GLU A 34 6.56 31.69 1.76
C GLU A 34 7.01 32.96 2.51
N GLN A 35 6.19 34.03 2.50
CA GLN A 35 6.50 35.27 3.24
C GLN A 35 6.53 35.02 4.75
N ARG A 36 5.64 34.17 5.24
CA ARG A 36 5.58 33.77 6.66
C ARG A 36 6.83 32.96 7.05
N ALA A 37 7.25 32.02 6.20
CA ALA A 37 8.47 31.25 6.40
C ALA A 37 9.72 32.13 6.39
N GLU A 38 9.79 33.11 5.50
CA GLU A 38 10.90 34.08 5.42
C GLU A 38 11.04 34.93 6.69
N ASP A 39 9.94 35.32 7.33
CA ASP A 39 9.96 36.07 8.60
C ASP A 39 10.29 35.16 9.79
N LEU A 40 9.83 33.87 9.78
CA LEU A 40 10.06 32.96 10.88
C LEU A 40 11.50 32.43 10.93
N LEU A 41 12.09 32.12 9.79
CA LEU A 41 13.39 31.49 9.66
C LEU A 41 14.53 32.19 10.44
N PRO A 42 14.76 33.51 10.32
CA PRO A 42 15.83 34.19 11.05
C PRO A 42 15.58 34.33 12.56
N ARG A 43 14.42 33.92 13.05
CA ARG A 43 14.09 33.94 14.50
C ARG A 43 14.50 32.64 15.21
N LEU A 44 14.88 31.61 14.45
CA LEU A 44 15.32 30.31 14.95
C LEU A 44 16.82 30.32 15.22
N THR A 45 17.25 29.64 16.29
CA THR A 45 18.69 29.33 16.51
C THR A 45 19.09 28.17 15.60
N LEU A 46 20.40 27.95 15.44
CA LEU A 46 20.92 26.85 14.62
C LEU A 46 20.39 25.48 15.15
N GLU A 47 20.41 25.29 16.46
CA GLU A 47 19.92 24.03 17.08
C GLU A 47 18.41 23.84 16.84
N GLU A 48 17.62 24.93 16.91
CA GLU A 48 16.19 24.87 16.59
C GLU A 48 15.97 24.57 15.09
N LYS A 49 16.71 25.19 14.19
CA LYS A 49 16.65 24.94 12.76
C LYS A 49 16.88 23.47 12.46
N VAL A 50 17.96 22.91 12.97
CA VAL A 50 18.33 21.52 12.77
C VAL A 50 17.28 20.55 13.34
N SER A 51 16.72 20.85 14.52
CA SER A 51 15.69 20.02 15.14
C SER A 51 14.40 19.93 14.32
N LEU A 52 14.08 20.97 13.55
CA LEU A 52 12.89 21.01 12.69
C LEU A 52 13.09 20.29 11.34
N MET A 53 14.29 19.81 11.03
CA MET A 53 14.61 19.09 9.80
C MET A 53 14.56 17.57 9.95
N GLN A 54 14.00 17.08 11.03
CA GLN A 54 13.78 15.65 11.30
C GLN A 54 12.28 15.33 11.23
N ASN A 55 11.94 14.09 10.88
CA ASN A 55 10.52 13.69 10.76
C ASN A 55 9.71 13.95 12.04
N ALA A 56 10.29 13.75 13.22
CA ALA A 56 9.71 14.12 14.50
C ALA A 56 10.21 15.52 14.91
N SER A 57 9.61 16.56 14.38
CA SER A 57 9.96 17.96 14.63
C SER A 57 9.43 18.41 15.99
N PRO A 58 10.29 18.84 16.94
CA PRO A 58 9.85 19.26 18.28
C PRO A 58 9.13 20.60 18.25
N ALA A 59 8.38 20.90 19.31
CA ALA A 59 7.80 22.21 19.52
C ALA A 59 8.88 23.26 19.82
N ILE A 60 8.66 24.51 19.35
CA ILE A 60 9.44 25.70 19.73
C ILE A 60 8.50 26.69 20.42
N PRO A 61 8.24 26.52 21.74
CA PRO A 61 7.16 27.24 22.43
C PRO A 61 7.32 28.76 22.42
N ARG A 62 8.56 29.30 22.44
CA ARG A 62 8.82 30.74 22.38
C ARG A 62 8.35 31.42 21.10
N LEU A 63 8.19 30.62 20.01
CA LEU A 63 7.70 31.08 18.70
C LEU A 63 6.31 30.53 18.40
N GLY A 64 5.69 29.80 19.32
CA GLY A 64 4.37 29.19 19.11
C GLY A 64 4.36 28.07 18.06
N ILE A 65 5.52 27.53 17.72
CA ILE A 65 5.62 26.38 16.81
C ILE A 65 5.26 25.13 17.61
N LYS A 66 4.26 24.38 17.12
CA LYS A 66 3.85 23.11 17.68
C LYS A 66 4.80 22.00 17.24
N GLU A 67 4.88 20.91 17.96
CA GLU A 67 5.52 19.70 17.47
C GLU A 67 4.78 19.17 16.24
N TYR A 68 5.50 18.48 15.35
CA TYR A 68 4.93 17.97 14.12
C TYR A 68 5.60 16.66 13.71
N GLU A 69 4.80 15.68 13.27
CA GLU A 69 5.31 14.42 12.74
C GLU A 69 5.04 14.34 11.23
N TRP A 70 6.11 14.28 10.46
CA TRP A 70 6.06 14.25 9.00
C TRP A 70 5.72 12.89 8.43
N TRP A 71 5.98 11.81 9.19
CA TRP A 71 5.77 10.45 8.71
C TRP A 71 4.34 10.00 8.86
N ASN A 72 3.60 9.99 7.73
CA ASN A 72 2.26 9.43 7.64
C ASN A 72 2.12 8.64 6.35
N GLU A 73 1.22 7.64 6.32
CA GLU A 73 1.06 6.72 5.21
C GLU A 73 -0.40 6.62 4.78
N ALA A 74 -0.64 6.55 3.46
CA ALA A 74 -1.98 6.42 2.91
C ALA A 74 -2.00 5.71 1.55
N LEU A 75 -1.29 4.58 1.40
CA LEU A 75 -1.21 3.86 0.12
C LEU A 75 -2.59 3.43 -0.40
N HIS A 76 -3.54 3.11 0.48
CA HIS A 76 -4.89 2.70 0.13
C HIS A 76 -5.91 2.96 1.27
N GLY A 77 -5.91 4.17 1.80
CA GLY A 77 -6.58 4.64 2.99
C GLY A 77 -5.58 5.05 4.05
N VAL A 78 -6.00 5.78 5.07
CA VAL A 78 -5.09 6.27 6.14
C VAL A 78 -4.49 5.09 6.87
N GLY A 79 -3.16 4.95 6.77
CA GLY A 79 -2.42 3.81 7.32
C GLY A 79 -2.01 4.02 8.78
N ARG A 80 -1.98 2.92 9.55
CA ARG A 80 -1.36 2.81 10.89
C ARG A 80 -1.83 3.82 11.94
N ALA A 81 -3.02 4.40 11.74
CA ALA A 81 -3.61 5.40 12.63
C ALA A 81 -5.01 4.99 13.12
N GLY A 82 -5.25 3.72 13.37
CA GLY A 82 -6.50 3.16 13.85
C GLY A 82 -7.60 3.11 12.78
N LEU A 83 -8.86 3.39 13.15
CA LEU A 83 -10.03 3.27 12.27
C LEU A 83 -9.87 4.10 11.00
N ALA A 84 -9.99 3.46 9.83
CA ALA A 84 -10.00 4.10 8.53
C ALA A 84 -10.72 3.21 7.51
N THR A 85 -11.13 3.78 6.39
CA THR A 85 -11.56 2.99 5.24
C THR A 85 -10.34 2.34 4.58
N VAL A 86 -10.39 1.01 4.38
CA VAL A 86 -9.32 0.25 3.73
C VAL A 86 -9.77 -0.14 2.33
N PHE A 87 -9.21 0.56 1.35
CA PHE A 87 -9.40 0.30 -0.07
C PHE A 87 -8.53 -0.87 -0.55
N PRO A 88 -8.73 -1.40 -1.76
CA PRO A 88 -7.78 -2.35 -2.35
C PRO A 88 -6.35 -1.79 -2.37
N GLN A 89 -5.36 -2.66 -2.22
CA GLN A 89 -3.95 -2.27 -2.34
C GLN A 89 -3.66 -1.65 -3.72
N SER A 90 -2.66 -0.78 -3.80
CA SER A 90 -2.34 0.05 -4.97
C SER A 90 -2.29 -0.74 -6.29
N ILE A 91 -1.70 -1.93 -6.31
CA ILE A 91 -1.65 -2.78 -7.50
C ILE A 91 -3.04 -3.21 -7.98
N GLY A 92 -3.95 -3.48 -7.05
CA GLY A 92 -5.35 -3.76 -7.36
C GLY A 92 -6.07 -2.53 -7.90
N MET A 93 -5.83 -1.35 -7.31
CA MET A 93 -6.37 -0.09 -7.83
C MET A 93 -5.83 0.21 -9.23
N GLY A 94 -4.54 -0.09 -9.51
CA GLY A 94 -3.94 -0.02 -10.84
C GLY A 94 -4.67 -0.89 -11.87
N ALA A 95 -5.17 -2.06 -11.46
CA ALA A 95 -5.93 -2.97 -12.32
C ALA A 95 -7.30 -2.41 -12.76
N SER A 96 -7.82 -1.39 -12.09
CA SER A 96 -9.05 -0.71 -12.51
C SER A 96 -8.89 0.08 -13.80
N PHE A 97 -7.70 0.57 -14.12
CA PHE A 97 -7.48 1.54 -15.21
C PHE A 97 -8.48 2.69 -15.15
N ASN A 98 -8.76 3.20 -13.94
CA ASN A 98 -9.73 4.24 -13.66
C ASN A 98 -9.15 5.32 -12.74
N ASP A 99 -8.46 6.27 -13.33
CA ASP A 99 -7.84 7.40 -12.64
C ASP A 99 -8.85 8.32 -11.94
N SER A 100 -10.03 8.47 -12.54
CA SER A 100 -11.12 9.27 -11.97
C SER A 100 -11.65 8.65 -10.67
N LEU A 101 -11.87 7.32 -10.65
CA LEU A 101 -12.27 6.62 -9.43
C LEU A 101 -11.15 6.65 -8.37
N LEU A 102 -9.90 6.55 -8.80
CA LEU A 102 -8.77 6.64 -7.91
C LEU A 102 -8.68 8.03 -7.24
N TYR A 103 -8.95 9.09 -8.00
CA TYR A 103 -9.08 10.44 -7.43
C TYR A 103 -10.17 10.50 -6.34
N GLU A 104 -11.36 9.92 -6.57
CA GLU A 104 -12.43 9.85 -5.57
C GLU A 104 -11.96 9.13 -4.30
N VAL A 105 -11.24 8.00 -4.43
CA VAL A 105 -10.67 7.23 -3.31
C VAL A 105 -9.72 8.08 -2.47
N PHE A 106 -8.81 8.80 -3.11
CA PHE A 106 -7.83 9.59 -2.38
C PHE A 106 -8.38 10.92 -1.87
N ASN A 107 -9.43 11.45 -2.49
CA ASN A 107 -10.18 12.56 -1.90
C ASN A 107 -10.91 12.13 -0.61
N ALA A 108 -11.53 10.94 -0.59
CA ALA A 108 -12.12 10.37 0.62
C ALA A 108 -11.07 10.08 1.71
N THR A 109 -9.92 9.52 1.30
CA THR A 109 -8.78 9.28 2.19
C THR A 109 -8.28 10.58 2.83
N SER A 110 -8.19 11.66 2.07
CA SER A 110 -7.74 12.96 2.58
C SER A 110 -8.76 13.60 3.54
N ASP A 111 -10.06 13.37 3.35
CA ASP A 111 -11.09 13.77 4.32
C ASP A 111 -10.90 13.05 5.66
N GLU A 112 -10.71 11.73 5.63
CA GLU A 112 -10.44 10.95 6.83
C GLU A 112 -9.14 11.39 7.51
N ALA A 113 -8.08 11.66 6.76
CA ALA A 113 -6.80 12.11 7.28
C ALA A 113 -6.90 13.45 8.01
N ARG A 114 -7.61 14.42 7.44
CA ARG A 114 -7.86 15.74 8.09
C ARG A 114 -8.62 15.60 9.38
N VAL A 115 -9.69 14.80 9.39
CA VAL A 115 -10.49 14.55 10.60
C VAL A 115 -9.65 13.88 11.68
N LYS A 116 -8.85 12.87 11.33
CA LYS A 116 -7.98 12.14 12.26
C LYS A 116 -6.92 13.05 12.86
N SER A 117 -6.24 13.84 12.04
CA SER A 117 -5.23 14.79 12.52
C SER A 117 -5.83 15.82 13.48
N ARG A 118 -7.07 16.31 13.23
CA ARG A 118 -7.77 17.19 14.14
C ARG A 118 -8.07 16.53 15.48
N ILE A 119 -8.65 15.31 15.46
CA ILE A 119 -8.98 14.55 16.69
C ILE A 119 -7.72 14.29 17.52
N PHE A 120 -6.63 13.89 16.88
CA PHE A 120 -5.36 13.66 17.59
C PHE A 120 -4.75 14.96 18.11
N GLY A 121 -4.83 16.06 17.35
CA GLY A 121 -4.35 17.37 17.75
C GLY A 121 -5.08 17.94 18.98
N GLU A 122 -6.34 17.56 19.22
CA GLU A 122 -7.09 17.92 20.44
C GLU A 122 -6.43 17.37 21.71
N SER A 123 -5.67 16.27 21.61
CA SER A 123 -4.87 15.73 22.73
C SER A 123 -3.61 16.55 23.03
N GLY A 124 -3.26 17.49 22.17
CA GLY A 124 -2.13 18.41 22.31
C GLY A 124 -0.80 17.89 21.76
N VAL A 125 -0.71 16.63 21.33
CA VAL A 125 0.52 15.98 20.85
C VAL A 125 0.21 15.14 19.62
N LEU A 126 0.76 15.53 18.46
CA LEU A 126 0.71 14.70 17.25
C LEU A 126 1.86 13.69 17.25
N LYS A 127 1.52 12.43 17.15
CA LYS A 127 2.47 11.32 17.04
C LYS A 127 2.62 10.88 15.59
N ARG A 128 3.51 9.95 15.33
CA ARG A 128 3.67 9.29 14.02
C ARG A 128 2.33 8.77 13.50
N TYR A 129 2.09 8.95 12.21
CA TYR A 129 0.85 8.65 11.49
C TYR A 129 -0.35 9.55 11.81
N GLN A 130 -0.14 10.71 12.43
CA GLN A 130 -1.21 11.62 12.85
C GLN A 130 -1.12 13.03 12.24
N GLY A 131 -0.10 13.28 11.40
CA GLY A 131 0.12 14.56 10.70
C GLY A 131 -0.67 14.68 9.40
N LEU A 132 -0.22 15.62 8.54
CA LEU A 132 -0.89 16.01 7.29
C LEU A 132 -0.01 15.82 6.05
N THR A 133 1.19 15.30 6.22
CA THR A 133 2.15 14.95 5.15
C THR A 133 2.14 13.45 4.97
N PHE A 134 1.85 12.97 3.76
CA PHE A 134 1.64 11.55 3.50
C PHE A 134 2.63 11.03 2.46
N TRP A 135 3.44 10.04 2.84
CA TRP A 135 4.46 9.46 1.98
C TRP A 135 3.87 8.46 0.98
N THR A 136 3.06 9.00 0.10
CA THR A 136 2.22 8.35 -0.91
C THR A 136 2.06 9.28 -2.11
N PRO A 137 2.12 8.77 -3.38
CA PRO A 137 2.12 7.39 -3.83
C PRO A 137 3.52 6.77 -4.02
N ASN A 138 3.59 5.41 -4.02
CA ASN A 138 4.73 4.68 -4.54
C ASN A 138 4.58 4.53 -6.07
N VAL A 139 5.41 5.24 -6.83
CA VAL A 139 5.39 5.24 -8.30
C VAL A 139 6.62 4.56 -8.91
N ASN A 140 7.32 3.75 -8.15
CA ASN A 140 8.34 2.86 -8.69
C ASN A 140 7.71 1.85 -9.66
N ILE A 141 8.46 1.48 -10.69
CA ILE A 141 7.98 0.53 -11.71
C ILE A 141 8.12 -0.88 -11.22
N PHE A 142 7.02 -1.64 -11.24
CA PHE A 142 7.01 -3.05 -10.86
C PHE A 142 7.64 -3.91 -11.98
N ARG A 143 8.96 -3.75 -12.16
CA ARG A 143 9.73 -4.41 -13.25
C ARG A 143 9.86 -5.91 -13.09
N ASP A 144 9.76 -6.43 -11.88
CA ASP A 144 9.99 -7.84 -11.56
C ASP A 144 9.00 -8.34 -10.51
N PRO A 145 8.22 -9.41 -10.79
CA PRO A 145 7.20 -9.92 -9.88
C PRO A 145 7.77 -10.51 -8.57
N ARG A 146 9.08 -10.66 -8.45
CA ARG A 146 9.72 -11.11 -7.20
C ARG A 146 9.78 -10.03 -6.14
N TRP A 147 9.69 -8.76 -6.51
CA TRP A 147 9.74 -7.65 -5.58
C TRP A 147 8.50 -7.56 -4.68
N GLY A 148 8.69 -7.77 -3.36
CA GLY A 148 7.59 -7.83 -2.39
C GLY A 148 6.83 -6.52 -2.20
N ARG A 149 7.48 -5.36 -2.41
CA ARG A 149 6.83 -4.05 -2.39
C ARG A 149 6.13 -3.69 -3.70
N GLY A 150 6.20 -4.55 -4.72
CA GLY A 150 5.45 -4.35 -5.96
C GLY A 150 3.94 -4.17 -5.73
N GLN A 151 3.37 -4.76 -4.68
CA GLN A 151 1.98 -4.55 -4.27
C GLN A 151 1.62 -3.08 -4.00
N GLU A 152 2.60 -2.26 -3.61
CA GLU A 152 2.42 -0.84 -3.30
C GLU A 152 2.32 0.04 -4.54
N THR A 153 2.63 -0.49 -5.73
CA THR A 153 2.76 0.25 -6.99
C THR A 153 1.54 0.08 -7.88
N TYR A 154 1.46 0.85 -8.96
CA TYR A 154 0.37 0.79 -9.94
C TYR A 154 0.69 -0.09 -11.16
N GLY A 155 1.82 -0.81 -11.13
CA GLY A 155 2.18 -1.80 -12.14
C GLY A 155 3.51 -1.55 -12.84
N GLU A 156 3.68 -2.23 -13.99
CA GLU A 156 4.93 -2.26 -14.74
C GLU A 156 5.06 -1.16 -15.80
N ASP A 157 3.97 -0.46 -16.09
CA ASP A 157 3.92 0.53 -17.16
C ASP A 157 4.08 1.96 -16.66
N PRO A 158 5.06 2.73 -17.19
CA PRO A 158 5.32 4.10 -16.73
C PRO A 158 4.16 5.07 -16.97
N TYR A 159 3.41 4.92 -18.07
CA TYR A 159 2.28 5.80 -18.37
C TYR A 159 1.11 5.53 -17.44
N LEU A 160 0.73 4.26 -17.25
CA LEU A 160 -0.31 3.88 -16.29
C LEU A 160 0.06 4.38 -14.89
N THR A 161 1.29 4.14 -14.45
CA THR A 161 1.78 4.55 -13.12
C THR A 161 1.74 6.07 -12.97
N GLY A 162 2.11 6.84 -14.00
CA GLY A 162 2.04 8.29 -13.99
C GLY A 162 0.60 8.80 -13.87
N GLN A 163 -0.34 8.28 -14.68
CA GLN A 163 -1.76 8.69 -14.64
C GLN A 163 -2.39 8.38 -13.27
N MET A 164 -2.19 7.17 -12.76
CA MET A 164 -2.69 6.77 -11.45
C MET A 164 -2.05 7.59 -10.33
N GLY A 165 -0.73 7.77 -10.37
CA GLY A 165 -0.02 8.59 -9.40
C GLY A 165 -0.48 10.05 -9.35
N MET A 166 -0.75 10.67 -10.51
CA MET A 166 -1.33 12.02 -10.59
C MET A 166 -2.72 12.11 -9.95
N ALA A 167 -3.56 11.09 -10.15
CA ALA A 167 -4.88 11.03 -9.52
C ALA A 167 -4.78 10.97 -7.99
N VAL A 168 -3.82 10.19 -7.47
CA VAL A 168 -3.52 10.12 -6.03
C VAL A 168 -3.08 11.46 -5.48
N VAL A 169 -2.10 12.09 -6.12
CA VAL A 169 -1.58 13.39 -5.67
C VAL A 169 -2.69 14.44 -5.61
N ARG A 170 -3.50 14.57 -6.67
CA ARG A 170 -4.61 15.53 -6.73
C ARG A 170 -5.70 15.23 -5.70
N GLY A 171 -6.02 13.95 -5.47
CA GLY A 171 -6.99 13.54 -4.45
C GLY A 171 -6.53 13.85 -3.02
N LEU A 172 -5.23 13.65 -2.74
CA LEU A 172 -4.65 13.96 -1.43
C LEU A 172 -4.49 15.46 -1.21
N GLN A 173 -3.92 16.19 -2.17
CA GLN A 173 -3.59 17.60 -2.01
C GLN A 173 -4.80 18.53 -2.10
N GLY A 174 -5.91 18.07 -2.72
CA GLY A 174 -7.11 18.88 -2.93
C GLY A 174 -6.98 19.88 -4.09
N PRO A 175 -7.91 20.86 -4.21
CA PRO A 175 -7.89 21.85 -5.28
C PRO A 175 -6.65 22.75 -5.25
N GLU A 176 -6.03 22.96 -6.41
CA GLU A 176 -4.82 23.79 -6.55
C GLU A 176 -5.03 25.27 -6.20
N ASP A 177 -6.25 25.77 -6.28
CA ASP A 177 -6.63 27.15 -5.94
C ASP A 177 -7.07 27.29 -4.47
N ALA A 178 -7.02 26.22 -3.67
CA ALA A 178 -7.32 26.30 -2.25
C ALA A 178 -6.27 27.12 -1.51
N ARG A 179 -6.71 27.90 -0.52
CA ARG A 179 -5.79 28.68 0.32
C ARG A 179 -4.81 27.81 1.11
N TYR A 180 -5.27 26.70 1.58
CA TYR A 180 -4.48 25.68 2.29
C TYR A 180 -4.61 24.37 1.56
N ASP A 181 -3.48 23.69 1.36
CA ASP A 181 -3.47 22.35 0.83
C ASP A 181 -4.24 21.40 1.75
N LYS A 182 -4.95 20.44 1.17
CA LYS A 182 -5.70 19.49 1.99
C LYS A 182 -4.75 18.55 2.71
N LEU A 183 -3.78 17.99 2.02
CA LEU A 183 -2.64 17.24 2.53
C LEU A 183 -1.43 17.51 1.64
N HIS A 184 -0.25 17.11 2.06
CA HIS A 184 0.89 16.94 1.15
C HIS A 184 1.04 15.48 0.78
N ALA A 185 1.16 15.21 -0.52
CA ALA A 185 1.51 13.91 -1.09
C ALA A 185 3.02 13.84 -1.34
N CYS A 186 3.57 12.63 -1.34
CA CYS A 186 4.99 12.38 -1.55
C CYS A 186 5.20 11.28 -2.60
N ALA A 187 5.84 11.62 -3.70
CA ALA A 187 6.23 10.64 -4.72
C ALA A 187 7.45 9.84 -4.25
N LYS A 188 7.33 8.52 -4.17
CA LYS A 188 8.40 7.65 -3.67
C LYS A 188 8.62 6.42 -4.56
N HIS A 189 9.83 5.86 -4.55
CA HIS A 189 11.11 6.29 -3.98
C HIS A 189 12.02 6.72 -5.12
N PHE A 190 12.53 7.95 -5.09
CA PHE A 190 13.28 8.56 -6.19
C PHE A 190 14.79 8.27 -6.05
N ALA A 191 15.43 7.49 -6.96
CA ALA A 191 14.87 6.82 -8.10
C ALA A 191 15.58 5.48 -8.35
N VAL A 192 15.10 4.76 -9.38
CA VAL A 192 15.67 3.46 -9.79
C VAL A 192 15.66 2.47 -8.62
N HIS A 193 14.48 2.32 -8.00
CA HIS A 193 14.25 1.45 -6.86
C HIS A 193 13.10 0.48 -7.15
N SER A 194 13.37 -0.82 -7.21
CA SER A 194 12.38 -1.88 -7.48
C SER A 194 12.86 -3.24 -6.98
N GLY A 195 13.39 -3.28 -5.75
CA GLY A 195 14.00 -4.48 -5.13
C GLY A 195 15.39 -4.81 -5.63
N PRO A 196 16.05 -5.80 -5.05
CA PRO A 196 15.60 -6.64 -3.93
C PRO A 196 15.55 -5.91 -2.59
N GLU A 197 14.66 -6.39 -1.69
CA GLU A 197 14.56 -5.84 -0.34
C GLU A 197 15.70 -6.27 0.58
N TRP A 198 16.24 -7.48 0.40
CA TRP A 198 17.28 -8.04 1.27
C TRP A 198 18.65 -7.32 1.22
N ASN A 199 18.91 -6.51 0.21
CA ASN A 199 20.17 -5.75 0.07
C ASN A 199 19.96 -4.26 -0.24
N ARG A 200 18.75 -3.73 -0.06
CA ARG A 200 18.37 -2.35 -0.45
C ARG A 200 19.27 -1.27 0.15
N HIS A 201 19.83 -1.52 1.35
CA HIS A 201 20.72 -0.61 2.07
C HIS A 201 22.17 -0.59 1.55
N SER A 202 22.54 -1.51 0.69
CA SER A 202 23.88 -1.59 0.10
C SER A 202 23.87 -1.63 -1.43
N PHE A 203 22.69 -1.83 -2.04
CA PHE A 203 22.51 -1.98 -3.48
C PHE A 203 22.94 -0.71 -4.24
N ASP A 204 23.59 -0.90 -5.38
CA ASP A 204 23.92 0.16 -6.32
C ASP A 204 23.31 -0.13 -7.69
N ALA A 205 22.45 0.74 -8.16
CA ALA A 205 21.90 0.69 -9.51
C ALA A 205 22.94 1.24 -10.49
N GLU A 206 23.87 0.39 -10.88
CA GLU A 206 24.96 0.72 -11.79
C GLU A 206 24.61 0.45 -13.26
N ASN A 207 25.26 1.13 -14.17
CA ASN A 207 25.18 0.92 -15.62
C ASN A 207 23.75 1.00 -16.16
N ILE A 208 22.95 1.91 -15.63
CA ILE A 208 21.58 2.12 -16.09
C ILE A 208 21.61 2.72 -17.50
N ASP A 209 21.04 2.01 -18.48
CA ASP A 209 20.91 2.53 -19.83
C ASP A 209 20.11 3.86 -19.78
N PRO A 210 20.62 4.95 -20.40
CA PRO A 210 19.91 6.22 -20.45
C PRO A 210 18.47 6.09 -20.96
N ARG A 211 18.20 5.18 -21.89
CA ARG A 211 16.85 4.89 -22.36
C ARG A 211 15.98 4.34 -21.26
N ASP A 212 16.46 3.34 -20.52
CA ASP A 212 15.70 2.72 -19.43
C ASP A 212 15.42 3.76 -18.32
N LEU A 213 16.39 4.63 -18.03
CA LEU A 213 16.22 5.73 -17.09
C LEU A 213 15.07 6.66 -17.52
N TRP A 214 15.11 7.17 -18.75
CA TRP A 214 14.18 8.18 -19.24
C TRP A 214 12.84 7.64 -19.76
N GLU A 215 12.78 6.39 -20.24
CA GLU A 215 11.55 5.78 -20.72
C GLU A 215 10.80 4.97 -19.65
N THR A 216 11.49 4.56 -18.55
CA THR A 216 10.90 3.65 -17.58
C THR A 216 10.94 4.18 -16.15
N TYR A 217 12.13 4.52 -15.63
CA TYR A 217 12.27 4.81 -14.19
C TYR A 217 11.86 6.24 -13.78
N LEU A 218 12.02 7.21 -14.64
CA LEU A 218 11.75 8.62 -14.33
C LEU A 218 10.37 9.15 -14.75
N PRO A 219 9.68 8.65 -15.79
CA PRO A 219 8.49 9.32 -16.34
C PRO A 219 7.36 9.55 -15.33
N ALA A 220 7.05 8.57 -14.48
CA ALA A 220 6.00 8.74 -13.48
C ALA A 220 6.33 9.87 -12.49
N PHE A 221 7.57 9.96 -12.00
CA PHE A 221 8.02 11.06 -11.14
C PHE A 221 7.92 12.41 -11.84
N LYS A 222 8.36 12.48 -13.11
CA LYS A 222 8.26 13.71 -13.92
C LYS A 222 6.81 14.19 -14.03
N ASP A 223 5.89 13.28 -14.32
CA ASP A 223 4.47 13.61 -14.41
C ASP A 223 3.90 14.12 -13.09
N LEU A 224 4.25 13.50 -11.95
CA LEU A 224 3.79 13.94 -10.64
C LEU A 224 4.36 15.33 -10.27
N VAL A 225 5.62 15.59 -10.61
CA VAL A 225 6.28 16.88 -10.36
C VAL A 225 5.71 17.98 -11.25
N GLN A 226 5.65 17.76 -12.57
CA GLN A 226 5.35 18.82 -13.52
C GLN A 226 3.85 19.02 -13.80
N LYS A 227 3.02 17.96 -13.62
CA LYS A 227 1.59 18.00 -13.99
C LYS A 227 0.64 17.89 -12.79
N ALA A 228 1.07 17.23 -11.71
CA ALA A 228 0.27 17.10 -10.49
C ALA A 228 0.83 17.96 -9.33
N HIS A 229 1.96 18.61 -9.52
CA HIS A 229 2.59 19.52 -8.55
C HIS A 229 2.73 18.89 -7.16
N VAL A 230 3.25 17.65 -7.13
CA VAL A 230 3.46 16.92 -5.87
C VAL A 230 4.33 17.71 -4.92
N LYS A 231 3.93 17.80 -3.66
CA LYS A 231 4.59 18.64 -2.64
C LYS A 231 5.87 18.04 -2.08
N GLU A 232 5.96 16.71 -2.04
CA GLU A 232 7.12 16.01 -1.52
C GLU A 232 7.61 14.93 -2.49
N VAL A 233 8.93 14.68 -2.46
CA VAL A 233 9.58 13.57 -3.15
C VAL A 233 10.49 12.87 -2.15
N MET A 234 10.37 11.55 -2.02
CA MET A 234 11.23 10.76 -1.15
C MET A 234 12.36 10.14 -1.95
N CYS A 235 13.60 10.40 -1.58
CA CYS A 235 14.76 9.74 -2.17
C CYS A 235 14.91 8.32 -1.64
N ALA A 236 15.37 7.41 -2.50
CA ALA A 236 15.42 5.97 -2.23
C ALA A 236 16.61 5.55 -1.35
N TYR A 237 16.55 4.32 -0.80
CA TYR A 237 17.64 3.74 -0.02
C TYR A 237 18.91 3.48 -0.81
N ASN A 238 18.77 2.96 -2.03
CA ASN A 238 19.90 2.47 -2.84
C ASN A 238 20.82 3.60 -3.31
N ARG A 239 21.99 3.20 -3.79
CA ARG A 239 22.83 4.08 -4.63
C ARG A 239 22.33 4.05 -6.07
N PHE A 240 22.63 5.15 -6.76
CA PHE A 240 22.48 5.30 -8.20
C PHE A 240 23.80 5.73 -8.79
N GLU A 241 24.43 4.86 -9.58
CA GLU A 241 25.74 5.09 -10.20
C GLU A 241 26.82 5.53 -9.20
N GLY A 242 26.88 4.86 -8.05
CA GLY A 242 27.85 5.07 -6.99
C GLY A 242 27.46 6.11 -5.94
N GLU A 243 26.50 6.99 -6.21
CA GLU A 243 26.03 8.01 -5.27
C GLU A 243 24.76 7.50 -4.51
N PRO A 244 24.68 7.63 -3.17
CA PRO A 244 23.42 7.43 -2.47
C PRO A 244 22.31 8.27 -3.09
N CYS A 245 21.12 7.74 -3.35
CA CYS A 245 20.04 8.51 -3.95
C CYS A 245 19.72 9.80 -3.18
N CYS A 246 19.78 9.76 -1.84
CA CYS A 246 19.56 10.92 -0.98
C CYS A 246 20.76 11.88 -0.91
N GLY A 247 21.87 11.52 -1.53
CA GLY A 247 23.08 12.36 -1.69
C GLY A 247 23.44 12.63 -3.14
N SER A 248 22.60 12.24 -4.10
CA SER A 248 22.93 12.33 -5.52
C SER A 248 22.63 13.72 -6.08
N ASN A 249 23.69 14.43 -6.44
CA ASN A 249 23.56 15.70 -7.12
C ASN A 249 22.90 15.55 -8.50
N ARG A 250 23.14 14.43 -9.20
CA ARG A 250 22.52 14.17 -10.50
C ARG A 250 21.01 14.02 -10.38
N LEU A 251 20.53 13.20 -9.46
CA LEU A 251 19.10 12.95 -9.29
C LEU A 251 18.38 14.17 -8.72
N LEU A 252 18.87 14.71 -7.60
CA LEU A 252 18.11 15.69 -6.81
C LEU A 252 18.30 17.12 -7.32
N MET A 253 19.53 17.52 -7.71
CA MET A 253 19.76 18.87 -8.20
C MET A 253 19.54 18.97 -9.71
N GLN A 254 20.29 18.20 -10.52
CA GLN A 254 20.27 18.39 -11.97
C GLN A 254 18.92 17.97 -12.59
N ILE A 255 18.40 16.78 -12.28
CA ILE A 255 17.16 16.28 -12.87
C ILE A 255 15.95 16.90 -12.15
N LEU A 256 15.82 16.68 -10.85
CA LEU A 256 14.60 17.03 -10.12
C LEU A 256 14.42 18.56 -10.02
N ARG A 257 15.46 19.30 -9.56
CA ARG A 257 15.32 20.73 -9.31
C ARG A 257 15.57 21.59 -10.55
N ASP A 258 16.66 21.34 -11.28
CA ASP A 258 17.05 22.22 -12.39
C ASP A 258 16.26 21.92 -13.66
N GLU A 259 16.18 20.65 -14.08
CA GLU A 259 15.50 20.28 -15.33
C GLU A 259 13.96 20.28 -15.17
N TRP A 260 13.44 19.70 -14.08
CA TRP A 260 11.98 19.63 -13.87
C TRP A 260 11.42 20.83 -13.11
N GLY A 261 12.27 21.68 -12.55
CA GLY A 261 11.86 22.90 -11.85
C GLY A 261 11.22 22.68 -10.48
N TYR A 262 11.48 21.55 -9.84
CA TYR A 262 10.86 21.17 -8.57
C TYR A 262 11.20 22.14 -7.44
N LYS A 263 10.18 22.62 -6.72
CA LYS A 263 10.30 23.57 -5.60
C LYS A 263 9.95 22.98 -4.24
N GLY A 264 9.32 21.79 -4.22
CA GLY A 264 8.85 21.13 -3.01
C GLY A 264 9.98 20.52 -2.16
N ILE A 265 9.58 19.74 -1.18
CA ILE A 265 10.45 19.08 -0.21
C ILE A 265 11.02 17.79 -0.80
N VAL A 266 12.30 17.54 -0.52
CA VAL A 266 12.89 16.21 -0.65
C VAL A 266 13.07 15.63 0.74
N VAL A 267 12.44 14.48 1.02
CA VAL A 267 12.58 13.73 2.27
C VAL A 267 13.42 12.48 2.03
N SER A 268 14.27 12.10 2.98
CA SER A 268 14.98 10.82 2.92
C SER A 268 14.04 9.66 3.26
N ASP A 269 14.25 8.49 2.66
CA ASP A 269 13.71 7.27 3.22
C ASP A 269 14.28 7.01 4.63
N CYS A 270 13.58 6.22 5.44
CA CYS A 270 13.86 6.13 6.88
C CYS A 270 15.19 5.43 7.19
N GLY A 271 16.14 6.18 7.73
CA GLY A 271 17.50 5.74 7.99
C GLY A 271 18.44 5.78 6.78
N ALA A 272 17.98 6.22 5.60
CA ALA A 272 18.80 6.23 4.38
C ALA A 272 20.07 7.10 4.50
N ILE A 273 20.05 8.16 5.31
CA ILE A 273 21.25 8.98 5.55
C ILE A 273 22.30 8.20 6.36
N SER A 274 21.86 7.32 7.27
CA SER A 274 22.79 6.49 8.02
C SER A 274 23.51 5.45 7.14
N ASP A 275 22.90 5.06 6.02
CA ASP A 275 23.52 4.14 5.07
C ASP A 275 24.75 4.74 4.37
N PHE A 276 24.88 6.07 4.35
CA PHE A 276 26.05 6.70 3.72
C PHE A 276 27.37 6.33 4.39
N TYR A 277 27.36 6.05 5.70
CA TYR A 277 28.60 5.87 6.46
C TYR A 277 28.66 4.59 7.30
N ARG A 278 27.53 3.89 7.50
CA ARG A 278 27.53 2.66 8.31
C ARG A 278 28.27 1.52 7.61
N PRO A 279 29.06 0.69 8.36
CA PRO A 279 29.70 -0.49 7.80
C PRO A 279 28.67 -1.48 7.22
N GLY A 280 28.96 -1.98 6.02
CA GLY A 280 28.12 -2.94 5.31
C GLY A 280 26.96 -2.31 4.53
N THR A 281 26.86 -0.98 4.50
CA THR A 281 25.90 -0.23 3.69
C THR A 281 26.63 0.48 2.53
N HIS A 282 26.48 1.77 2.34
CA HIS A 282 27.10 2.48 1.19
C HIS A 282 28.57 2.83 1.40
N GLU A 283 28.96 3.16 2.62
CA GLU A 283 30.34 3.54 3.01
C GLU A 283 30.95 4.66 2.13
N THR A 284 30.12 5.61 1.68
CA THR A 284 30.53 6.73 0.82
C THR A 284 31.01 7.94 1.63
N HIS A 285 30.68 8.01 2.91
CA HIS A 285 31.02 9.11 3.82
C HIS A 285 31.71 8.55 5.07
N PRO A 286 32.61 9.33 5.71
CA PRO A 286 33.38 8.83 6.85
C PRO A 286 32.59 8.74 8.18
N ASP A 287 31.57 9.60 8.34
CA ASP A 287 30.79 9.74 9.56
C ASP A 287 29.44 10.41 9.30
N LYS A 288 28.62 10.54 10.34
CA LYS A 288 27.29 11.13 10.26
C LYS A 288 27.29 12.64 9.94
N GLU A 289 28.29 13.38 10.38
CA GLU A 289 28.43 14.83 10.13
C GLU A 289 28.63 15.07 8.61
N HIS A 290 29.51 14.30 7.98
CA HIS A 290 29.72 14.37 6.52
C HIS A 290 28.52 13.86 5.76
N ALA A 291 27.87 12.78 6.20
CA ALA A 291 26.66 12.22 5.60
C ALA A 291 25.51 13.24 5.61
N SER A 292 25.23 13.86 6.76
CA SER A 292 24.18 14.85 6.93
C SER A 292 24.45 16.11 6.07
N ALA A 293 25.67 16.63 6.10
CA ALA A 293 26.08 17.78 5.28
C ALA A 293 25.99 17.45 3.78
N GLY A 294 26.43 16.26 3.37
CA GLY A 294 26.36 15.78 2.00
C GLY A 294 24.92 15.69 1.48
N ALA A 295 24.01 15.12 2.27
CA ALA A 295 22.60 14.99 1.94
C ALA A 295 21.91 16.36 1.77
N VAL A 296 22.10 17.31 2.70
CA VAL A 296 21.54 18.67 2.61
C VAL A 296 22.05 19.39 1.36
N ARG A 297 23.37 19.30 1.06
CA ARG A 297 23.95 19.91 -0.14
C ARG A 297 23.41 19.31 -1.44
N ALA A 298 23.14 18.01 -1.44
CA ALA A 298 22.53 17.35 -2.57
C ALA A 298 21.03 17.65 -2.73
N GLY A 299 20.42 18.35 -1.75
CA GLY A 299 19.04 18.83 -1.83
C GLY A 299 18.01 18.03 -1.04
N THR A 300 18.44 17.14 -0.13
CA THR A 300 17.54 16.45 0.83
C THR A 300 17.23 17.37 1.99
N ASP A 301 15.97 17.82 2.08
CA ASP A 301 15.53 18.86 3.01
C ASP A 301 15.13 18.31 4.38
N LEU A 302 14.53 17.13 4.41
CA LEU A 302 13.96 16.49 5.59
C LEU A 302 14.54 15.09 5.76
N GLU A 303 14.91 14.73 6.97
CA GLU A 303 15.35 13.38 7.29
C GLU A 303 14.26 12.56 7.98
N CYS A 304 14.00 11.35 7.52
CA CYS A 304 13.39 10.31 8.32
C CYS A 304 14.50 9.55 9.08
N GLY A 305 14.80 10.01 10.28
CA GLY A 305 15.91 9.48 11.05
C GLY A 305 16.36 10.41 12.17
N SER A 306 17.64 10.29 12.56
CA SER A 306 18.26 11.08 13.63
C SER A 306 19.62 11.68 13.26
N GLU A 307 20.10 11.46 12.03
CA GLU A 307 21.45 11.86 11.63
C GLU A 307 21.56 13.38 11.49
N TYR A 308 20.48 14.06 11.04
CA TYR A 308 20.44 15.51 10.92
C TYR A 308 20.61 16.25 12.26
N ALA A 309 20.46 15.58 13.40
CA ALA A 309 20.86 16.15 14.69
C ALA A 309 22.35 16.54 14.73
N SER A 310 23.21 15.94 13.91
CA SER A 310 24.64 16.27 13.77
C SER A 310 24.93 17.50 12.92
N LEU A 311 23.95 18.07 12.21
CA LEU A 311 24.15 19.25 11.33
C LEU A 311 24.70 20.46 12.09
N ALA A 312 24.30 20.68 13.34
CA ALA A 312 24.84 21.77 14.16
C ALA A 312 26.34 21.62 14.40
N ASP A 313 26.81 20.39 14.59
CA ASP A 313 28.23 20.10 14.76
C ASP A 313 28.96 20.14 13.40
N ALA A 314 28.32 19.74 12.32
CA ALA A 314 28.82 19.88 10.96
C ALA A 314 29.06 21.36 10.57
N VAL A 315 28.16 22.28 10.98
CA VAL A 315 28.37 23.74 10.80
C VAL A 315 29.57 24.23 11.59
N LYS A 316 29.69 23.85 12.87
CA LYS A 316 30.83 24.22 13.73
C LYS A 316 32.17 23.70 13.18
N ALA A 317 32.13 22.52 12.54
CA ALA A 317 33.31 21.92 11.88
C ALA A 317 33.60 22.53 10.49
N GLY A 318 32.74 23.42 9.95
CA GLY A 318 32.89 24.02 8.63
C GLY A 318 32.59 23.07 7.47
N LEU A 319 31.87 21.97 7.75
CA LEU A 319 31.44 21.00 6.72
C LEU A 319 30.25 21.53 5.89
N ILE A 320 29.43 22.41 6.45
CA ILE A 320 28.30 23.02 5.78
C ILE A 320 28.06 24.43 6.33
N ASP A 321 27.55 25.36 5.50
CA ASP A 321 27.14 26.66 5.96
C ASP A 321 25.70 26.67 6.47
N GLU A 322 25.39 27.46 7.53
CA GLU A 322 24.05 27.63 8.05
C GLU A 322 23.05 28.09 6.97
N LYS A 323 23.49 28.84 5.96
CA LYS A 323 22.69 29.30 4.82
C LYS A 323 22.16 28.12 3.97
N GLU A 324 22.92 27.04 3.86
CA GLU A 324 22.47 25.83 3.14
C GLU A 324 21.35 25.13 3.90
N ILE A 325 21.45 25.09 5.23
CA ILE A 325 20.38 24.64 6.15
C ILE A 325 19.13 25.51 6.00
N ASP A 326 19.30 26.83 5.93
CA ASP A 326 18.21 27.80 5.77
C ASP A 326 17.39 27.57 4.48
N ILE A 327 18.03 27.15 3.39
CA ILE A 327 17.35 26.83 2.13
C ILE A 327 16.38 25.67 2.31
N SER A 328 16.82 24.59 2.95
CA SER A 328 16.01 23.41 3.21
C SER A 328 14.90 23.71 4.24
N LEU A 329 15.25 24.35 5.35
CA LEU A 329 14.27 24.65 6.41
C LEU A 329 13.20 25.63 5.91
N LYS A 330 13.52 26.61 5.03
CA LYS A 330 12.50 27.48 4.45
C LYS A 330 11.41 26.67 3.73
N ARG A 331 11.78 25.62 2.98
CA ARG A 331 10.79 24.74 2.31
C ARG A 331 9.90 24.05 3.32
N LEU A 332 10.47 23.51 4.39
CA LEU A 332 9.72 22.85 5.47
C LEU A 332 8.74 23.79 6.18
N LEU A 333 9.19 24.99 6.54
CA LEU A 333 8.32 26.00 7.15
C LEU A 333 7.21 26.45 6.21
N THR A 334 7.51 26.64 4.92
CA THR A 334 6.52 26.97 3.89
C THR A 334 5.44 25.90 3.82
N ALA A 335 5.81 24.63 3.78
CA ALA A 335 4.89 23.50 3.74
C ALA A 335 3.94 23.46 4.96
N ARG A 336 4.45 23.71 6.17
CA ARG A 336 3.61 23.78 7.39
C ARG A 336 2.60 24.93 7.32
N PHE A 337 2.97 26.05 6.73
CA PHE A 337 2.04 27.17 6.50
C PHE A 337 1.04 26.86 5.38
N GLU A 338 1.46 26.19 4.29
CA GLU A 338 0.56 25.76 3.22
C GLU A 338 -0.52 24.78 3.72
N LEU A 339 -0.16 23.89 4.64
CA LEU A 339 -1.09 22.96 5.29
C LEU A 339 -2.05 23.65 6.29
N GLY A 340 -1.74 24.89 6.70
CA GLY A 340 -2.49 25.60 7.76
C GLY A 340 -2.32 24.96 9.14
N GLU A 341 -1.28 24.13 9.33
CA GLU A 341 -1.03 23.42 10.59
C GLU A 341 -0.70 24.37 11.74
N MET A 342 -0.02 25.49 11.44
CA MET A 342 0.31 26.51 12.42
C MET A 342 -0.82 27.52 12.66
N ASP A 343 -1.94 27.39 11.99
CA ASP A 343 -3.08 28.29 12.09
C ASP A 343 -4.20 27.67 12.95
N GLU A 344 -5.04 28.50 13.59
CA GLU A 344 -6.10 28.00 14.47
C GLU A 344 -7.25 27.35 13.67
N GLN A 345 -7.50 27.80 12.45
CA GLN A 345 -8.57 27.29 11.58
C GLN A 345 -8.14 27.24 10.14
N SER A 346 -8.50 26.15 9.46
CA SER A 346 -8.41 26.01 8.01
C SER A 346 -9.77 25.64 7.43
N ALA A 347 -9.95 25.78 6.11
CA ALA A 347 -11.19 25.35 5.43
C ALA A 347 -11.53 23.87 5.69
N TRP A 348 -10.52 23.05 5.97
CA TRP A 348 -10.67 21.62 6.23
C TRP A 348 -11.09 21.28 7.66
N SER A 349 -11.16 22.27 8.56
CA SER A 349 -11.61 22.08 9.95
C SER A 349 -13.09 21.74 10.04
N GLU A 350 -13.89 22.07 9.01
CA GLU A 350 -15.34 21.83 8.95
C GLU A 350 -15.71 20.41 8.51
N ILE A 351 -14.75 19.57 8.09
CA ILE A 351 -15.03 18.19 7.69
C ILE A 351 -15.56 17.42 8.91
N PRO A 352 -16.78 16.83 8.84
CA PRO A 352 -17.38 16.19 10.01
C PRO A 352 -16.70 14.88 10.35
N THR A 353 -16.64 14.51 11.63
CA THR A 353 -16.05 13.24 12.09
C THR A 353 -16.75 12.00 11.55
N SER A 354 -18.02 12.14 11.14
CA SER A 354 -18.82 11.05 10.55
C SER A 354 -18.30 10.54 9.21
N VAL A 355 -17.32 11.19 8.57
CA VAL A 355 -16.70 10.69 7.34
C VAL A 355 -15.82 9.46 7.59
N LEU A 356 -15.30 9.27 8.83
CA LEU A 356 -14.43 8.15 9.16
C LEU A 356 -15.15 6.82 8.94
N ASN A 357 -14.64 6.05 7.97
CA ASN A 357 -15.23 4.79 7.54
C ASN A 357 -16.75 4.88 7.28
N SER A 358 -17.22 6.01 6.74
CA SER A 358 -18.63 6.27 6.46
C SER A 358 -19.23 5.26 5.49
N LYS A 359 -20.55 5.18 5.41
CA LYS A 359 -21.23 4.31 4.44
C LYS A 359 -20.88 4.66 3.00
N GLU A 360 -20.68 5.93 2.71
CA GLU A 360 -20.26 6.45 1.42
C GLU A 360 -18.84 5.97 1.08
N HIS A 361 -17.91 6.04 2.04
CA HIS A 361 -16.55 5.54 1.87
C HIS A 361 -16.50 4.01 1.76
N GLN A 362 -17.35 3.30 2.52
CA GLN A 362 -17.49 1.84 2.38
C GLN A 362 -18.05 1.45 1.00
N ALA A 363 -19.03 2.19 0.47
CA ALA A 363 -19.55 1.98 -0.87
C ALA A 363 -18.49 2.25 -1.96
N LEU A 364 -17.68 3.29 -1.75
CA LEU A 364 -16.54 3.61 -2.62
C LEU A 364 -15.48 2.50 -2.60
N ALA A 365 -15.17 1.95 -1.42
CA ALA A 365 -14.28 0.81 -1.28
C ALA A 365 -14.80 -0.43 -2.01
N LEU A 366 -16.10 -0.72 -1.94
CA LEU A 366 -16.72 -1.80 -2.70
C LEU A 366 -16.65 -1.56 -4.20
N ARG A 367 -16.92 -0.33 -4.67
CA ARG A 367 -16.81 0.02 -6.09
C ARG A 367 -15.39 -0.19 -6.60
N MET A 368 -14.38 0.31 -5.88
CA MET A 368 -12.98 0.13 -6.25
C MET A 368 -12.57 -1.35 -6.22
N ALA A 369 -13.01 -2.12 -5.20
CA ALA A 369 -12.74 -3.55 -5.13
C ALA A 369 -13.34 -4.32 -6.32
N ARG A 370 -14.56 -3.99 -6.75
CA ARG A 370 -15.18 -4.60 -7.95
C ARG A 370 -14.37 -4.27 -9.21
N GLU A 371 -14.01 -3.00 -9.43
CA GLU A 371 -13.30 -2.55 -10.61
C GLU A 371 -11.84 -3.07 -10.68
N SER A 372 -11.25 -3.48 -9.55
CA SER A 372 -9.91 -4.06 -9.47
C SER A 372 -9.86 -5.56 -9.82
N LEU A 373 -10.98 -6.28 -9.77
CA LEU A 373 -11.01 -7.73 -10.05
C LEU A 373 -10.72 -8.02 -11.51
N VAL A 374 -9.76 -8.94 -11.76
CA VAL A 374 -9.40 -9.36 -13.13
C VAL A 374 -9.75 -10.82 -13.35
N LEU A 375 -10.69 -11.08 -14.24
CA LEU A 375 -11.01 -12.44 -14.67
C LEU A 375 -9.96 -12.91 -15.69
N LEU A 376 -9.08 -13.83 -15.27
CA LEU A 376 -7.98 -14.32 -16.10
C LEU A 376 -8.41 -15.47 -17.03
N GLN A 377 -9.30 -16.32 -16.54
CA GLN A 377 -9.78 -17.49 -17.26
C GLN A 377 -11.22 -17.83 -16.87
N ASN A 378 -12.05 -18.25 -17.85
CA ASN A 378 -13.42 -18.71 -17.64
C ASN A 378 -13.79 -19.80 -18.67
N LYS A 379 -13.35 -21.04 -18.42
CA LYS A 379 -13.59 -22.16 -19.33
C LYS A 379 -15.05 -22.57 -19.29
N ASN A 380 -15.60 -22.85 -20.45
CA ASN A 380 -16.98 -23.32 -20.63
C ASN A 380 -18.02 -22.38 -19.98
N ASN A 381 -17.66 -21.11 -19.80
CA ASN A 381 -18.50 -20.12 -19.14
C ASN A 381 -19.03 -20.61 -17.77
N ILE A 382 -18.16 -21.22 -16.94
CA ILE A 382 -18.55 -21.68 -15.61
C ILE A 382 -19.01 -20.51 -14.74
N LEU A 383 -18.43 -19.35 -14.93
CA LEU A 383 -18.88 -18.09 -14.32
C LEU A 383 -19.75 -17.30 -15.32
N PRO A 384 -20.80 -16.62 -14.85
CA PRO A 384 -21.25 -16.54 -13.45
C PRO A 384 -21.94 -17.84 -12.97
N LEU A 385 -21.81 -18.10 -11.65
CA LEU A 385 -22.41 -19.27 -11.00
C LEU A 385 -23.92 -19.17 -10.84
N ASN A 386 -24.57 -20.32 -10.81
CA ASN A 386 -25.99 -20.43 -10.44
C ASN A 386 -26.15 -20.53 -8.93
N THR A 387 -27.16 -19.87 -8.35
CA THR A 387 -27.46 -19.89 -6.91
C THR A 387 -28.01 -21.23 -6.39
N HIS A 388 -28.31 -22.17 -7.28
CA HIS A 388 -28.78 -23.53 -6.87
C HIS A 388 -27.62 -24.50 -6.63
N LEU A 389 -26.39 -24.13 -6.94
CA LEU A 389 -25.21 -24.98 -6.75
C LEU A 389 -24.85 -25.10 -5.26
N LYS A 390 -24.43 -26.32 -4.85
CA LYS A 390 -23.76 -26.55 -3.59
C LYS A 390 -22.26 -26.23 -3.77
N VAL A 391 -21.75 -25.30 -2.99
CA VAL A 391 -20.36 -24.84 -3.11
C VAL A 391 -19.52 -25.25 -1.92
N ALA A 392 -18.27 -25.60 -2.15
CA ALA A 392 -17.28 -25.68 -1.09
C ALA A 392 -16.35 -24.45 -1.15
N VAL A 393 -16.20 -23.77 -0.03
CA VAL A 393 -15.25 -22.68 0.15
C VAL A 393 -14.00 -23.27 0.79
N MET A 394 -12.88 -23.20 0.07
CA MET A 394 -11.60 -23.81 0.45
C MET A 394 -10.45 -22.81 0.33
N GLY A 395 -9.29 -23.20 0.81
CA GLY A 395 -8.04 -22.45 0.69
C GLY A 395 -7.72 -21.58 1.91
N PRO A 396 -6.43 -21.25 2.09
CA PRO A 396 -5.93 -20.58 3.30
C PRO A 396 -6.43 -19.13 3.46
N ASN A 397 -6.86 -18.51 2.37
CA ASN A 397 -7.31 -17.11 2.36
C ASN A 397 -8.84 -16.97 2.42
N ALA A 398 -9.58 -18.08 2.52
CA ALA A 398 -11.04 -18.08 2.43
C ALA A 398 -11.74 -17.30 3.55
N ASN A 399 -11.17 -17.30 4.75
CA ASN A 399 -11.74 -16.66 5.94
C ASN A 399 -10.70 -15.77 6.67
N ASP A 400 -9.73 -15.24 5.95
CA ASP A 400 -8.73 -14.33 6.51
C ASP A 400 -9.09 -12.88 6.14
N SER A 401 -9.48 -12.08 7.14
CA SER A 401 -9.85 -10.68 6.97
C SER A 401 -8.62 -9.77 6.83
N VAL A 402 -7.55 -10.06 7.58
CA VAL A 402 -6.35 -9.20 7.65
C VAL A 402 -5.52 -9.29 6.37
N MET A 403 -5.44 -10.48 5.78
CA MET A 403 -4.73 -10.69 4.50
C MET A 403 -5.25 -9.77 3.40
N GLN A 404 -6.54 -9.45 3.38
CA GLN A 404 -7.15 -8.60 2.36
C GLN A 404 -6.68 -7.14 2.38
N TRP A 405 -6.08 -6.70 3.48
CA TRP A 405 -5.72 -5.29 3.64
C TRP A 405 -4.42 -4.90 2.92
N GLY A 406 -3.54 -5.85 2.57
CA GLY A 406 -2.22 -5.49 2.06
C GLY A 406 -1.30 -4.94 3.16
N ASN A 407 -0.19 -4.27 2.78
CA ASN A 407 0.66 -3.55 3.72
C ASN A 407 0.25 -2.07 3.83
N TYR A 408 0.77 -1.34 4.81
CA TYR A 408 0.48 0.08 5.06
C TYR A 408 -1.01 0.42 5.25
N ASN A 409 -1.78 -0.50 5.82
CA ASN A 409 -3.22 -0.38 6.03
C ASN A 409 -3.59 0.37 7.30
N GLY A 410 -4.78 0.95 7.31
CA GLY A 410 -5.56 1.29 8.51
C GLY A 410 -6.35 0.08 9.03
N ILE A 411 -7.25 0.32 9.97
CA ILE A 411 -8.12 -0.70 10.55
C ILE A 411 -9.56 -0.36 10.16
N PRO A 412 -10.23 -1.15 9.31
CA PRO A 412 -11.63 -0.89 8.96
C PRO A 412 -12.57 -1.33 10.10
N ALA A 413 -13.77 -0.76 10.15
CA ALA A 413 -14.78 -1.17 11.12
C ALA A 413 -15.20 -2.64 10.93
N HIS A 414 -15.21 -3.11 9.68
CA HIS A 414 -15.50 -4.50 9.32
C HIS A 414 -14.82 -4.87 8.01
N THR A 415 -14.38 -6.13 7.87
CA THR A 415 -13.86 -6.69 6.64
C THR A 415 -14.65 -7.93 6.27
N VAL A 416 -15.25 -7.92 5.10
CA VAL A 416 -16.03 -9.07 4.61
C VAL A 416 -15.08 -10.08 3.95
N THR A 417 -14.99 -11.28 4.54
CA THR A 417 -14.22 -12.40 3.96
C THR A 417 -15.00 -13.08 2.83
N LEU A 418 -14.30 -13.89 2.02
CA LEU A 418 -14.99 -14.69 1.00
C LEU A 418 -16.03 -15.61 1.62
N LEU A 419 -15.68 -16.29 2.71
CA LEU A 419 -16.62 -17.21 3.40
C LEU A 419 -17.84 -16.48 3.92
N GLU A 420 -17.66 -15.31 4.54
CA GLU A 420 -18.77 -14.49 5.04
C GLU A 420 -19.68 -14.03 3.90
N ALA A 421 -19.12 -13.54 2.80
CA ALA A 421 -19.89 -13.11 1.64
C ALA A 421 -20.67 -14.27 0.98
N VAL A 422 -20.07 -15.47 0.90
CA VAL A 422 -20.77 -16.68 0.41
C VAL A 422 -21.92 -17.06 1.33
N ARG A 423 -21.74 -16.99 2.64
CA ARG A 423 -22.81 -17.25 3.63
C ARG A 423 -23.95 -16.23 3.55
N ALA A 424 -23.62 -14.98 3.24
CA ALA A 424 -24.65 -13.96 2.98
C ALA A 424 -25.40 -14.20 1.67
N LYS A 425 -24.79 -14.88 0.70
CA LYS A 425 -25.36 -15.14 -0.63
C LYS A 425 -26.19 -16.39 -0.72
N LEU A 426 -25.78 -17.47 -0.07
CA LEU A 426 -26.38 -18.81 -0.19
C LEU A 426 -26.90 -19.32 1.15
N PRO A 427 -27.95 -20.18 1.15
CA PRO A 427 -28.37 -20.91 2.35
C PRO A 427 -27.25 -21.81 2.91
N GLU A 428 -27.10 -21.88 4.24
CA GLU A 428 -26.04 -22.65 4.91
C GLU A 428 -25.97 -24.13 4.44
N GLY A 429 -27.09 -24.77 4.12
CA GLY A 429 -27.15 -26.15 3.61
C GLY A 429 -26.50 -26.32 2.21
N GLN A 430 -26.19 -25.23 1.49
CA GLN A 430 -25.50 -25.26 0.21
C GLN A 430 -24.00 -24.96 0.34
N ILE A 431 -23.49 -24.74 1.55
CA ILE A 431 -22.10 -24.35 1.80
C ILE A 431 -21.37 -25.42 2.55
N ILE A 432 -20.19 -25.79 2.08
CA ILE A 432 -19.20 -26.56 2.82
C ILE A 432 -17.99 -25.67 3.02
N TYR A 433 -17.52 -25.52 4.25
CA TYR A 433 -16.26 -24.84 4.54
C TYR A 433 -15.20 -25.85 4.96
N GLU A 434 -14.10 -25.90 4.24
CA GLU A 434 -12.93 -26.73 4.52
C GLU A 434 -11.67 -25.99 4.02
N PRO A 435 -10.79 -25.44 4.87
CA PRO A 435 -9.57 -24.77 4.44
C PRO A 435 -8.68 -25.67 3.57
N GLY A 436 -8.49 -26.92 3.97
CA GLY A 436 -7.84 -27.97 3.20
C GLY A 436 -6.31 -27.90 3.16
N CYS A 437 -5.71 -26.73 3.22
CA CYS A 437 -4.25 -26.54 3.29
C CYS A 437 -3.90 -25.23 3.97
N ASP A 438 -2.62 -25.08 4.37
CA ASP A 438 -2.01 -23.82 4.76
C ASP A 438 -1.51 -23.07 3.52
N ARG A 439 -0.94 -21.84 3.72
CA ARG A 439 -0.39 -21.02 2.62
C ARG A 439 0.86 -21.62 2.02
N VAL A 440 1.82 -22.04 2.84
CA VAL A 440 3.15 -22.52 2.41
C VAL A 440 3.47 -23.87 3.04
N ASP A 441 3.09 -24.09 4.30
CA ASP A 441 3.47 -25.26 5.06
C ASP A 441 2.63 -26.50 4.70
N GLY A 442 3.32 -27.63 4.57
CA GLY A 442 2.70 -28.96 4.44
C GLY A 442 2.20 -29.56 5.76
N LYS A 443 2.11 -28.73 6.82
CA LYS A 443 1.72 -29.15 8.16
C LYS A 443 0.55 -28.31 8.68
N THR A 444 -0.29 -28.91 9.50
CA THR A 444 -1.32 -28.21 10.28
C THR A 444 -1.18 -28.58 11.74
N LEU A 445 -1.81 -27.79 12.61
CA LEU A 445 -1.88 -28.08 14.04
C LEU A 445 -3.17 -28.88 14.34
N GLN A 446 -3.02 -30.09 14.77
CA GLN A 446 -4.11 -30.83 15.40
C GLN A 446 -4.25 -30.32 16.83
N SER A 447 -5.25 -29.49 17.08
CA SER A 447 -5.50 -28.87 18.37
C SER A 447 -5.68 -29.89 19.47
N LEU A 448 -5.11 -29.60 20.63
CA LEU A 448 -5.30 -30.26 21.93
C LEU A 448 -5.85 -29.27 22.95
N PHE A 449 -6.46 -28.19 22.49
CA PHE A 449 -6.97 -27.13 23.37
C PHE A 449 -8.06 -27.62 24.33
N ASP A 450 -8.84 -28.58 23.91
CA ASP A 450 -9.87 -29.26 24.75
C ASP A 450 -9.28 -30.11 25.89
N GLU A 451 -7.98 -30.41 25.88
CA GLU A 451 -7.26 -31.05 26.99
C GLU A 451 -6.77 -30.00 28.03
N CYS A 452 -7.08 -28.70 27.83
CA CYS A 452 -6.85 -27.63 28.77
C CYS A 452 -8.06 -27.39 29.66
N SER A 453 -7.84 -27.18 30.97
CA SER A 453 -8.91 -26.82 31.89
C SER A 453 -8.39 -26.15 33.15
N ILE A 454 -9.17 -25.24 33.74
CA ILE A 454 -8.85 -24.58 35.01
C ILE A 454 -10.12 -24.48 35.88
N ASN A 455 -9.96 -24.65 37.17
CA ASN A 455 -11.07 -24.58 38.15
C ASN A 455 -12.30 -25.46 37.74
N GLY A 456 -12.06 -26.61 37.09
CA GLY A 456 -13.12 -27.52 36.63
C GLY A 456 -13.85 -27.05 35.37
N LYS A 457 -13.41 -25.97 34.74
CA LYS A 457 -13.96 -25.46 33.49
C LYS A 457 -12.96 -25.70 32.33
N PRO A 458 -13.43 -26.03 31.11
CA PRO A 458 -12.56 -26.23 29.95
C PRO A 458 -11.89 -24.93 29.47
N GLY A 459 -10.68 -25.05 28.96
CA GLY A 459 -9.91 -23.95 28.34
C GLY A 459 -9.14 -23.10 29.35
N PHE A 460 -9.10 -21.78 29.13
CA PHE A 460 -8.30 -20.81 29.87
C PHE A 460 -9.17 -19.83 30.65
N LEU A 461 -8.75 -19.46 31.86
CA LEU A 461 -9.25 -18.30 32.57
C LEU A 461 -8.47 -17.08 32.09
N ALA A 462 -9.18 -16.04 31.64
CA ALA A 462 -8.61 -14.77 31.24
C ALA A 462 -8.90 -13.68 32.25
N GLU A 463 -7.91 -12.84 32.52
CA GLU A 463 -8.03 -11.61 33.31
C GLU A 463 -7.46 -10.45 32.50
N TYR A 464 -8.09 -9.26 32.57
CA TYR A 464 -7.74 -8.10 31.77
C TYR A 464 -7.57 -6.85 32.63
N TRP A 465 -6.65 -5.97 32.21
CA TRP A 465 -6.37 -4.67 32.83
C TRP A 465 -6.32 -3.58 31.73
N ASN A 466 -6.90 -2.39 32.02
CA ASN A 466 -6.81 -1.22 31.15
C ASN A 466 -5.50 -0.45 31.42
N ASN A 467 -4.39 -1.16 31.41
CA ASN A 467 -3.01 -0.67 31.40
C ASN A 467 -2.08 -1.76 30.92
N ARG A 468 -0.87 -1.39 30.51
CA ARG A 468 0.10 -2.34 29.91
C ARG A 468 0.86 -3.19 30.94
N ASN A 469 0.72 -2.96 32.22
CA ASN A 469 1.57 -3.57 33.25
C ASN A 469 0.82 -4.55 34.15
N ARG A 470 -0.49 -4.78 33.93
CA ARG A 470 -1.35 -5.60 34.80
C ARG A 470 -1.40 -5.06 36.26
N GLU A 471 -1.46 -3.73 36.41
CA GLU A 471 -1.52 -3.04 37.69
C GLU A 471 -2.96 -2.67 38.05
N GLY A 472 -3.27 -2.68 39.33
CA GLY A 472 -4.57 -2.28 39.86
C GLY A 472 -5.62 -3.38 39.75
N GLU A 473 -6.90 -2.99 39.62
CA GLU A 473 -8.03 -3.92 39.59
C GLU A 473 -8.19 -4.59 38.20
N VAL A 474 -8.60 -5.86 38.22
CA VAL A 474 -9.01 -6.61 37.02
C VAL A 474 -10.32 -6.00 36.50
N VAL A 475 -10.32 -5.51 35.27
CA VAL A 475 -11.49 -4.85 34.66
C VAL A 475 -12.48 -5.82 34.02
N ALA A 476 -11.98 -7.01 33.61
CA ALA A 476 -12.81 -8.07 33.06
C ALA A 476 -12.18 -9.44 33.31
N THR A 477 -13.03 -10.46 33.40
CA THR A 477 -12.64 -11.87 33.45
C THR A 477 -13.48 -12.65 32.46
N ASP A 478 -12.87 -13.65 31.80
CA ASP A 478 -13.57 -14.52 30.83
C ASP A 478 -13.10 -15.97 30.94
N GLN A 479 -13.92 -16.92 30.46
CA GLN A 479 -13.56 -18.33 30.34
C GLN A 479 -13.53 -18.70 28.87
N ILE A 480 -12.32 -18.89 28.33
CA ILE A 480 -12.08 -19.13 26.91
C ILE A 480 -11.95 -20.64 26.68
N SER A 481 -12.94 -21.22 26.03
CA SER A 481 -13.03 -22.68 25.82
C SER A 481 -12.61 -23.15 24.42
N THR A 482 -12.18 -22.23 23.56
CA THR A 482 -11.69 -22.49 22.19
C THR A 482 -10.34 -21.83 21.97
N PRO A 483 -9.54 -22.23 20.97
CA PRO A 483 -8.33 -21.50 20.58
C PRO A 483 -8.57 -19.99 20.47
N PHE A 484 -7.57 -19.19 20.83
CA PHE A 484 -7.71 -17.75 20.86
C PHE A 484 -7.72 -17.16 19.44
N HIS A 485 -8.66 -16.25 19.21
CA HIS A 485 -8.77 -15.43 18.00
C HIS A 485 -9.19 -14.02 18.40
N PHE A 486 -8.27 -13.28 19.02
CA PHE A 486 -8.51 -11.94 19.49
C PHE A 486 -7.87 -10.90 18.59
N ALA A 487 -8.62 -9.87 18.25
CA ALA A 487 -8.09 -8.73 17.52
C ALA A 487 -8.85 -7.45 17.91
N THR A 488 -8.16 -6.34 17.97
CA THR A 488 -8.80 -5.01 18.11
C THR A 488 -9.19 -4.40 16.77
N THR A 489 -9.03 -5.14 15.69
CA THR A 489 -9.47 -4.76 14.36
C THR A 489 -11.00 -4.61 14.33
N GLY A 490 -11.49 -3.63 13.58
CA GLY A 490 -12.93 -3.32 13.55
C GLY A 490 -13.45 -2.64 14.83
N ALA A 491 -12.57 -2.00 15.60
CA ALA A 491 -12.90 -1.40 16.90
C ALA A 491 -13.47 -2.41 17.91
N THR A 492 -13.04 -3.68 17.83
CA THR A 492 -13.40 -4.77 18.74
C THR A 492 -12.49 -4.76 19.96
N THR A 493 -12.99 -5.15 21.11
CA THR A 493 -12.20 -5.32 22.34
C THR A 493 -11.97 -6.81 22.61
N PHE A 494 -10.93 -7.16 23.38
CA PHE A 494 -10.67 -8.57 23.76
C PHE A 494 -11.74 -9.13 24.69
N ALA A 495 -12.35 -8.28 25.52
CA ALA A 495 -13.51 -8.61 26.33
C ALA A 495 -14.32 -7.33 26.65
N PRO A 496 -15.62 -7.43 27.01
CA PRO A 496 -16.41 -6.29 27.46
C PRO A 496 -15.76 -5.58 28.64
N GLY A 497 -15.59 -4.26 28.53
CA GLY A 497 -14.93 -3.41 29.54
C GLY A 497 -13.42 -3.27 29.38
N VAL A 498 -12.82 -3.97 28.44
CA VAL A 498 -11.40 -3.81 28.06
C VAL A 498 -11.28 -2.69 27.03
N GLU A 499 -10.34 -1.77 27.25
CA GLU A 499 -10.04 -0.69 26.31
C GLU A 499 -9.44 -1.25 24.98
N ILE A 500 -9.60 -0.50 23.88
CA ILE A 500 -9.00 -0.87 22.58
C ILE A 500 -7.48 -0.67 22.61
N THR A 501 -7.02 0.28 23.41
CA THR A 501 -5.60 0.65 23.56
C THR A 501 -5.18 0.59 25.02
N ASP A 502 -3.89 0.43 25.24
CA ASP A 502 -3.26 0.46 26.58
C ASP A 502 -3.80 -0.59 27.55
N PHE A 503 -4.00 -1.82 27.06
CA PHE A 503 -4.44 -2.94 27.90
C PHE A 503 -3.42 -4.07 27.98
N SER A 504 -3.63 -4.95 28.93
CA SER A 504 -2.89 -6.20 29.09
C SER A 504 -3.81 -7.31 29.55
N ALA A 505 -3.38 -8.56 29.37
CA ALA A 505 -4.13 -9.73 29.76
C ALA A 505 -3.23 -10.82 30.37
N ARG A 506 -3.85 -11.70 31.16
CA ARG A 506 -3.27 -12.93 31.68
C ARG A 506 -4.24 -14.07 31.39
N TYR A 507 -3.73 -15.14 30.79
CA TYR A 507 -4.50 -16.36 30.50
C TYR A 507 -3.86 -17.52 31.23
N GLU A 508 -4.62 -18.26 32.00
CA GLU A 508 -4.15 -19.40 32.79
C GLU A 508 -4.92 -20.67 32.47
N SER A 509 -4.23 -21.80 32.40
CA SER A 509 -4.81 -23.12 32.25
C SER A 509 -3.92 -24.22 32.83
N VAL A 510 -4.50 -25.41 32.96
CA VAL A 510 -3.76 -26.64 33.22
C VAL A 510 -4.01 -27.59 32.05
N PHE A 511 -2.97 -27.92 31.35
CA PHE A 511 -2.96 -28.86 30.23
C PHE A 511 -2.66 -30.26 30.75
N ARG A 512 -3.54 -31.23 30.41
CA ARG A 512 -3.43 -32.62 30.81
C ARG A 512 -3.45 -33.51 29.57
N PRO A 513 -2.28 -33.74 28.94
CA PRO A 513 -2.21 -34.49 27.69
C PRO A 513 -2.66 -35.94 27.90
N SER A 514 -3.55 -36.40 27.04
CA SER A 514 -4.00 -37.83 27.00
C SER A 514 -2.92 -38.74 26.40
N GLN A 515 -1.97 -38.22 25.66
CA GLN A 515 -0.88 -38.92 24.98
C GLN A 515 0.45 -38.19 25.18
N SER A 516 1.55 -38.97 25.30
CA SER A 516 2.91 -38.40 25.29
C SER A 516 3.34 -38.00 23.86
N GLY A 517 4.19 -36.99 23.75
CA GLY A 517 4.77 -36.53 22.49
C GLY A 517 5.03 -35.03 22.49
N ASP A 518 5.44 -34.53 21.34
CA ASP A 518 5.72 -33.12 21.10
C ASP A 518 4.40 -32.36 20.94
N VAL A 519 4.25 -31.29 21.74
CA VAL A 519 3.11 -30.37 21.68
C VAL A 519 3.62 -28.98 21.34
N ALA A 520 3.27 -28.47 20.19
CA ALA A 520 3.60 -27.15 19.71
C ALA A 520 2.67 -26.09 20.33
N PHE A 521 3.24 -24.97 20.78
CA PHE A 521 2.53 -23.78 21.22
C PHE A 521 2.62 -22.73 20.12
N ARG A 522 1.56 -22.63 19.35
CA ARG A 522 1.51 -21.83 18.12
C ARG A 522 0.84 -20.48 18.34
N PHE A 523 1.52 -19.41 17.95
CA PHE A 523 1.06 -18.04 18.11
C PHE A 523 1.11 -17.29 16.79
N GLN A 524 0.16 -16.36 16.62
CA GLN A 524 0.27 -15.19 15.75
C GLN A 524 -0.13 -13.99 16.61
N LEU A 525 0.68 -12.93 16.61
CA LEU A 525 0.41 -11.82 17.53
C LEU A 525 0.94 -10.48 17.02
N ASP A 526 0.19 -9.43 17.34
CA ASP A 526 0.65 -8.05 17.36
C ASP A 526 0.48 -7.53 18.79
N GLY A 527 1.59 -7.41 19.50
CA GLY A 527 1.70 -7.19 20.93
C GLY A 527 2.86 -8.00 21.50
N GLU A 528 3.03 -8.00 22.80
CA GLU A 528 4.05 -8.79 23.48
C GLU A 528 3.42 -9.96 24.23
N VAL A 529 3.91 -11.16 23.96
CA VAL A 529 3.54 -12.39 24.67
C VAL A 529 4.73 -12.93 25.46
N THR A 530 4.47 -13.33 26.70
CA THR A 530 5.36 -14.16 27.51
C THR A 530 4.64 -15.45 27.82
N LEU A 531 5.24 -16.61 27.45
CA LEU A 531 4.73 -17.93 27.74
C LEU A 531 5.49 -18.52 28.93
N ILE A 532 4.75 -18.95 29.95
CA ILE A 532 5.26 -19.54 31.17
C ILE A 532 4.65 -20.93 31.33
N ILE A 533 5.48 -21.95 31.57
CA ILE A 533 5.04 -23.33 31.81
C ILE A 533 5.63 -23.80 33.13
N ASN A 534 4.76 -24.23 34.06
CA ASN A 534 5.13 -24.65 35.42
C ASN A 534 5.98 -23.60 36.18
N GLY A 535 5.71 -22.30 35.96
CA GLY A 535 6.43 -21.19 36.59
C GLY A 535 7.73 -20.80 35.88
N GLU A 536 8.13 -21.49 34.82
CA GLU A 536 9.32 -21.18 34.04
C GLU A 536 8.94 -20.45 32.74
N GLN A 537 9.55 -19.30 32.48
CA GLN A 537 9.38 -18.58 31.22
C GLN A 537 10.10 -19.33 30.10
N VAL A 538 9.35 -19.88 29.16
CA VAL A 538 9.86 -20.71 28.05
C VAL A 538 9.92 -19.97 26.73
N ALA A 539 9.14 -18.89 26.54
CA ALA A 539 9.21 -18.03 25.35
C ALA A 539 8.77 -16.60 25.67
N GLN A 540 9.31 -15.64 24.90
CA GLN A 540 8.84 -14.25 24.86
C GLN A 540 9.00 -13.70 23.44
N LYS A 541 7.96 -13.09 22.89
CA LYS A 541 7.96 -12.45 21.57
C LYS A 541 7.12 -11.19 21.58
N ILE A 542 7.55 -10.19 20.79
CA ILE A 542 6.82 -8.91 20.67
C ILE A 542 5.89 -8.92 19.47
N TYR A 543 6.25 -9.59 18.39
CA TYR A 543 5.50 -9.62 17.15
C TYR A 543 5.72 -10.94 16.44
N VAL A 544 4.63 -11.56 15.97
CA VAL A 544 4.67 -12.79 15.19
C VAL A 544 3.62 -12.67 14.08
N LYS A 545 4.08 -12.38 12.88
CA LYS A 545 3.23 -12.05 11.74
C LYS A 545 2.46 -13.26 11.21
N ASN A 546 3.07 -14.43 11.23
CA ASN A 546 2.46 -15.70 10.78
C ASN A 546 2.33 -16.67 11.93
N PRO A 547 1.34 -17.61 11.90
CA PRO A 547 1.24 -18.65 12.89
C PRO A 547 2.56 -19.39 13.05
N THR A 548 3.24 -19.20 14.18
CA THR A 548 4.59 -19.73 14.44
C THR A 548 4.60 -20.51 15.74
N ASN A 549 5.28 -21.66 15.73
CA ASN A 549 5.54 -22.41 16.94
C ASN A 549 6.62 -21.71 17.78
N LEU A 550 6.21 -21.11 18.91
CA LEU A 550 7.14 -20.41 19.81
C LEU A 550 7.82 -21.36 20.80
N TYR A 551 7.21 -22.49 21.11
CA TYR A 551 7.74 -23.49 22.05
C TYR A 551 7.18 -24.87 21.74
N THR A 552 8.00 -25.90 21.89
CA THR A 552 7.59 -27.31 21.82
C THR A 552 7.79 -27.97 23.16
N LEU A 553 6.69 -28.40 23.78
CA LEU A 553 6.68 -29.13 25.03
C LEU A 553 6.81 -30.63 24.77
N GLN A 554 7.77 -31.28 25.41
CA GLN A 554 7.85 -32.74 25.50
C GLN A 554 6.82 -33.26 26.52
N ALA A 555 5.58 -33.38 26.08
CA ALA A 555 4.47 -33.74 26.96
C ALA A 555 4.47 -35.22 27.35
N LYS A 556 4.11 -35.53 28.59
CA LYS A 556 3.92 -36.90 29.09
C LYS A 556 2.43 -37.13 29.43
N ALA A 557 1.85 -38.21 28.94
CA ALA A 557 0.46 -38.56 29.18
C ALA A 557 0.13 -38.52 30.68
N GLY A 558 -0.98 -37.89 31.05
CA GLY A 558 -1.46 -37.75 32.42
C GLY A 558 -0.69 -36.82 33.34
N LYS A 559 0.41 -36.21 32.87
CA LYS A 559 1.13 -35.19 33.64
C LYS A 559 0.43 -33.82 33.46
N GLU A 560 0.31 -33.10 34.57
CA GLU A 560 -0.20 -31.71 34.53
C GLU A 560 0.88 -30.70 34.19
N TYR A 561 0.52 -29.74 33.32
CA TYR A 561 1.36 -28.62 32.95
C TYR A 561 0.57 -27.32 33.16
N HIS A 562 0.99 -26.51 34.09
CA HIS A 562 0.41 -25.18 34.31
C HIS A 562 0.91 -24.24 33.25
N ILE A 563 -0.02 -23.66 32.49
CA ILE A 563 0.28 -22.72 31.41
C ILE A 563 -0.19 -21.34 31.83
N GLU A 564 0.68 -20.35 31.71
CA GLU A 564 0.34 -18.94 31.85
C GLU A 564 0.81 -18.19 30.60
N ILE A 565 -0.08 -17.43 29.98
CA ILE A 565 0.22 -16.57 28.85
C ILE A 565 -0.04 -15.13 29.28
N LEU A 566 1.03 -14.32 29.31
CA LEU A 566 0.93 -12.91 29.60
C LEU A 566 0.97 -12.13 28.30
N PHE A 567 -0.10 -11.33 28.04
CA PHE A 567 -0.19 -10.48 26.88
C PHE A 567 -0.07 -9.01 27.28
N LYS A 568 0.57 -8.22 26.43
CA LYS A 568 0.72 -6.78 26.58
C LYS A 568 0.63 -6.09 25.22
N GLN A 569 -0.33 -5.17 25.10
CA GLN A 569 -0.44 -4.36 23.88
C GLN A 569 0.78 -3.41 23.77
N ARG A 570 1.34 -3.33 22.57
CA ARG A 570 2.48 -2.48 22.24
C ARG A 570 2.13 -1.34 21.29
N ASN A 571 1.32 -1.62 20.28
CA ASN A 571 0.93 -0.72 19.21
C ASN A 571 -0.53 -0.31 19.35
N GLU A 572 -1.05 0.48 18.44
CA GLU A 572 -2.45 0.90 18.39
C GLU A 572 -3.43 -0.26 18.16
N ARG A 573 -2.97 -1.31 17.52
CA ARG A 573 -3.72 -2.56 17.35
C ARG A 573 -3.14 -3.68 18.21
N ALA A 574 -3.96 -4.66 18.48
CA ALA A 574 -3.56 -5.90 19.12
C ALA A 574 -4.16 -7.09 18.39
N THR A 575 -3.40 -8.16 18.25
CA THR A 575 -3.86 -9.46 17.80
C THR A 575 -3.25 -10.52 18.67
N LEU A 576 -4.03 -11.53 19.06
CA LEU A 576 -3.55 -12.71 19.77
C LEU A 576 -4.32 -13.91 19.28
N ASP A 577 -3.70 -14.66 18.37
CA ASP A 577 -4.12 -16.01 18.04
C ASP A 577 -3.21 -16.99 18.76
N PHE A 578 -3.81 -17.98 19.39
CA PHE A 578 -3.09 -19.03 20.09
C PHE A 578 -3.81 -20.35 20.04
N ASP A 579 -3.05 -21.40 19.77
CA ASP A 579 -3.48 -22.78 19.94
C ASP A 579 -2.28 -23.65 20.37
N LEU A 580 -2.56 -24.80 20.97
CA LEU A 580 -1.55 -25.81 21.26
C LEU A 580 -2.00 -27.17 20.71
N GLY A 581 -1.05 -27.94 20.20
CA GLY A 581 -1.40 -29.22 19.58
C GLY A 581 -0.23 -29.97 18.96
N LYS A 582 -0.55 -31.04 18.28
CA LYS A 582 0.42 -31.82 17.50
C LYS A 582 0.54 -31.27 16.08
N GLU A 583 1.76 -31.02 15.64
CA GLU A 583 2.01 -30.77 14.23
C GLU A 583 1.84 -32.07 13.44
N VAL A 584 0.89 -32.08 12.53
CA VAL A 584 0.61 -33.21 11.65
C VAL A 584 0.68 -32.77 10.19
N GLY A 585 1.12 -33.68 9.31
CA GLY A 585 1.06 -33.42 7.87
C GLY A 585 -0.39 -33.20 7.41
N ILE A 586 -0.59 -32.32 6.44
CA ILE A 586 -1.90 -32.07 5.83
C ILE A 586 -2.35 -33.31 5.07
N ASP A 587 -3.52 -33.86 5.43
CA ASP A 587 -4.15 -34.96 4.69
C ASP A 587 -5.04 -34.39 3.58
N LEU A 588 -4.48 -34.22 2.40
CA LEU A 588 -5.18 -33.76 1.21
C LEU A 588 -6.35 -34.66 0.81
N ASN A 589 -6.24 -35.98 1.04
CA ASN A 589 -7.31 -36.90 0.70
C ASN A 589 -8.53 -36.73 1.63
N LEU A 590 -8.28 -36.45 2.92
CA LEU A 590 -9.33 -36.13 3.87
C LEU A 590 -10.02 -34.81 3.51
N ALA A 591 -9.25 -33.76 3.17
CA ALA A 591 -9.79 -32.48 2.73
C ALA A 591 -10.68 -32.64 1.47
N VAL A 592 -10.20 -33.38 0.46
CA VAL A 592 -10.98 -33.69 -0.74
C VAL A 592 -12.25 -34.45 -0.40
N LYS A 593 -12.17 -35.46 0.49
CA LYS A 593 -13.33 -36.26 0.90
C LYS A 593 -14.45 -35.43 1.54
N LYS A 594 -14.09 -34.42 2.33
CA LYS A 594 -15.06 -33.52 3.00
C LYS A 594 -15.88 -32.69 2.01
N VAL A 595 -15.34 -32.39 0.84
CA VAL A 595 -15.97 -31.52 -0.18
C VAL A 595 -16.55 -32.29 -1.36
N MET A 596 -16.64 -33.64 -1.27
CA MET A 596 -17.13 -34.48 -2.39
C MET A 596 -18.56 -34.19 -2.81
N ASP A 597 -19.40 -33.68 -1.90
CA ASP A 597 -20.79 -33.32 -2.20
C ASP A 597 -20.95 -31.93 -2.86
N ALA A 598 -19.92 -31.16 -2.95
CA ALA A 598 -19.98 -29.83 -3.62
C ALA A 598 -20.00 -29.96 -5.16
N ASP A 599 -20.80 -29.13 -5.83
CA ASP A 599 -20.86 -29.04 -7.27
C ASP A 599 -19.65 -28.26 -7.82
N VAL A 600 -19.22 -27.23 -7.08
CA VAL A 600 -18.11 -26.33 -7.41
C VAL A 600 -17.28 -26.01 -6.16
N ILE A 601 -15.98 -25.96 -6.32
CA ILE A 601 -15.03 -25.52 -5.29
C ILE A 601 -14.64 -24.06 -5.56
N LEU A 602 -14.83 -23.19 -4.58
CA LEU A 602 -14.28 -21.83 -4.53
C LEU A 602 -12.98 -21.89 -3.73
N PHE A 603 -11.86 -21.92 -4.41
CA PHE A 603 -10.56 -22.06 -3.78
C PHE A 603 -9.90 -20.68 -3.63
N ALA A 604 -9.88 -20.15 -2.42
CA ALA A 604 -9.23 -18.88 -2.05
C ALA A 604 -7.76 -19.14 -1.70
N GLY A 605 -6.91 -19.07 -2.68
CA GLY A 605 -5.46 -19.34 -2.56
C GLY A 605 -4.60 -18.17 -2.96
N GLY A 606 -3.35 -18.46 -3.28
CA GLY A 606 -2.33 -17.47 -3.58
C GLY A 606 -1.37 -17.25 -2.42
N ILE A 607 -0.98 -16.01 -2.21
CA ILE A 607 -0.03 -15.62 -1.15
C ILE A 607 -0.67 -14.60 -0.19
N SER A 608 0.14 -13.88 0.57
CA SER A 608 -0.34 -12.97 1.62
C SER A 608 0.65 -11.84 1.84
N PRO A 609 0.21 -10.64 2.27
CA PRO A 609 1.11 -9.58 2.71
C PRO A 609 2.00 -9.97 3.90
N SER A 610 1.73 -11.12 4.51
CA SER A 610 2.59 -11.69 5.54
C SER A 610 3.81 -12.42 4.99
N LEU A 611 3.84 -12.72 3.68
CA LEU A 611 4.93 -13.40 2.99
C LEU A 611 5.71 -12.45 2.08
N GLU A 612 5.04 -11.46 1.46
CA GLU A 612 5.68 -10.44 0.60
C GLU A 612 5.47 -9.03 1.17
N GLY A 613 6.47 -8.19 1.07
CA GLY A 613 6.42 -6.80 1.55
C GLY A 613 7.80 -6.25 1.87
N GLU A 614 7.82 -5.12 2.55
CA GLU A 614 9.02 -4.38 2.88
C GLU A 614 9.85 -5.07 3.97
N GLU A 615 11.07 -5.47 3.65
CA GLU A 615 12.13 -5.89 4.59
C GLU A 615 11.63 -6.79 5.74
N MET A 616 11.01 -7.90 5.38
CA MET A 616 10.37 -8.77 6.35
C MET A 616 11.32 -9.89 6.82
N PRO A 617 11.25 -10.30 8.10
CA PRO A 617 11.99 -11.45 8.60
C PRO A 617 11.32 -12.78 8.15
N VAL A 618 11.14 -12.96 6.85
CA VAL A 618 10.52 -14.16 6.23
C VAL A 618 11.59 -14.93 5.49
N GLU A 619 11.74 -16.21 5.82
CA GLU A 619 12.60 -17.16 5.11
C GLU A 619 11.89 -18.51 5.09
N VAL A 620 11.09 -18.71 4.04
CA VAL A 620 10.35 -19.96 3.79
C VAL A 620 10.46 -20.29 2.30
N PRO A 621 10.15 -21.53 1.87
CA PRO A 621 10.24 -21.89 0.45
C PRO A 621 9.51 -20.89 -0.47
N GLY A 622 10.22 -20.34 -1.42
CA GLY A 622 9.74 -19.34 -2.37
C GLY A 622 9.81 -17.88 -1.89
N PHE A 623 10.24 -17.60 -0.62
CA PHE A 623 10.27 -16.25 -0.04
C PHE A 623 11.51 -16.00 0.78
N LYS A 624 12.06 -14.77 0.69
CA LYS A 624 13.21 -14.32 1.47
C LYS A 624 13.17 -12.80 1.67
N GLY A 625 13.27 -12.35 2.93
CA GLY A 625 13.42 -10.93 3.26
C GLY A 625 12.22 -10.04 2.87
N GLY A 626 11.09 -10.63 2.53
CA GLY A 626 9.92 -9.93 2.01
C GLY A 626 9.75 -10.04 0.50
N ASP A 627 10.80 -10.47 -0.23
CA ASP A 627 10.76 -10.76 -1.66
C ASP A 627 10.46 -12.24 -1.94
N ARG A 628 10.14 -12.52 -3.18
CA ARG A 628 10.01 -13.88 -3.70
C ARG A 628 11.32 -14.37 -4.31
N THR A 629 11.65 -15.64 -4.09
CA THR A 629 12.79 -16.30 -4.73
C THR A 629 12.39 -17.04 -6.02
N ASP A 630 11.10 -17.38 -6.12
CA ASP A 630 10.44 -17.84 -7.35
C ASP A 630 9.07 -17.14 -7.48
N ILE A 631 8.31 -17.44 -8.53
CA ILE A 631 6.97 -16.87 -8.72
C ILE A 631 5.86 -17.92 -8.68
N GLU A 632 6.18 -19.16 -8.30
CA GLU A 632 5.24 -20.26 -8.30
C GLU A 632 4.18 -20.14 -7.18
N LEU A 633 3.00 -20.71 -7.42
CA LEU A 633 2.04 -20.95 -6.35
C LEU A 633 2.64 -21.97 -5.36
N PRO A 634 2.56 -21.75 -4.03
CA PRO A 634 3.09 -22.71 -3.07
C PRO A 634 2.61 -24.14 -3.29
N ASP A 635 3.53 -25.10 -3.21
CA ASP A 635 3.29 -26.50 -3.59
C ASP A 635 2.11 -27.15 -2.87
N VAL A 636 1.93 -26.86 -1.59
CA VAL A 636 0.81 -27.43 -0.80
C VAL A 636 -0.56 -27.04 -1.37
N GLN A 637 -0.71 -25.83 -1.87
CA GLN A 637 -1.94 -25.37 -2.53
C GLN A 637 -2.09 -26.03 -3.91
N ARG A 638 -1.01 -26.09 -4.68
CA ARG A 638 -0.97 -26.71 -6.00
C ARG A 638 -1.30 -28.21 -5.95
N ASP A 639 -0.81 -28.90 -4.92
CA ASP A 639 -1.10 -30.33 -4.74
C ASP A 639 -2.55 -30.59 -4.33
N LEU A 640 -3.15 -29.70 -3.51
CA LEU A 640 -4.58 -29.78 -3.21
C LEU A 640 -5.43 -29.54 -4.48
N LEU A 641 -5.08 -28.55 -5.29
CA LEU A 641 -5.77 -28.28 -6.57
C LEU A 641 -5.69 -29.49 -7.52
N LYS A 642 -4.53 -30.15 -7.62
CA LYS A 642 -4.37 -31.40 -8.41
C LYS A 642 -5.23 -32.51 -7.85
N ALA A 643 -5.28 -32.67 -6.52
CA ALA A 643 -6.11 -33.70 -5.86
C ALA A 643 -7.60 -33.47 -6.10
N LEU A 644 -8.09 -32.24 -6.01
CA LEU A 644 -9.47 -31.85 -6.33
C LEU A 644 -9.80 -32.15 -7.79
N LYS A 645 -8.92 -31.81 -8.74
CA LYS A 645 -9.09 -32.12 -10.15
C LYS A 645 -9.14 -33.62 -10.43
N LYS A 646 -8.24 -34.40 -9.79
CA LYS A 646 -8.23 -35.87 -9.88
C LYS A 646 -9.53 -36.47 -9.33
N ALA A 647 -10.14 -35.86 -8.31
CA ALA A 647 -11.44 -36.22 -7.78
C ALA A 647 -12.63 -35.77 -8.64
N GLY A 648 -12.39 -35.16 -9.80
CA GLY A 648 -13.41 -34.70 -10.73
C GLY A 648 -14.11 -33.41 -10.31
N LYS A 649 -13.57 -32.63 -9.37
CA LYS A 649 -14.16 -31.38 -8.93
C LYS A 649 -13.87 -30.24 -9.92
N LYS A 650 -14.88 -29.38 -10.12
CA LYS A 650 -14.75 -28.11 -10.81
C LYS A 650 -14.23 -27.07 -9.82
N VAL A 651 -13.14 -26.39 -10.17
CA VAL A 651 -12.50 -25.41 -9.28
C VAL A 651 -12.55 -24.02 -9.91
N VAL A 652 -13.05 -23.07 -9.17
CA VAL A 652 -12.90 -21.63 -9.39
C VAL A 652 -11.81 -21.15 -8.44
N PHE A 653 -10.67 -20.77 -8.98
CA PHE A 653 -9.52 -20.30 -8.22
C PHE A 653 -9.57 -18.78 -8.05
N ILE A 654 -9.67 -18.31 -6.83
CA ILE A 654 -9.57 -16.91 -6.45
C ILE A 654 -8.14 -16.69 -5.97
N ASN A 655 -7.33 -16.02 -6.78
CA ASN A 655 -5.93 -15.77 -6.49
C ASN A 655 -5.75 -14.45 -5.75
N TYR A 656 -5.27 -14.53 -4.52
CA TYR A 656 -4.87 -13.37 -3.73
C TYR A 656 -3.35 -13.23 -3.79
N SER A 657 -2.88 -12.14 -4.34
CA SER A 657 -1.45 -11.82 -4.41
C SER A 657 -1.24 -10.35 -4.74
N GLY A 658 -0.16 -9.75 -4.23
CA GLY A 658 0.28 -8.42 -4.62
C GLY A 658 1.18 -8.42 -5.86
N SER A 659 1.51 -9.61 -6.39
CA SER A 659 2.43 -9.83 -7.51
C SER A 659 1.89 -10.85 -8.50
N ALA A 660 2.48 -10.90 -9.69
CA ALA A 660 2.17 -11.94 -10.66
C ALA A 660 2.63 -13.32 -10.17
N ILE A 661 1.75 -14.30 -10.27
CA ILE A 661 1.99 -15.70 -9.90
C ILE A 661 2.14 -16.55 -11.18
N GLY A 662 3.07 -17.51 -11.19
CA GLY A 662 3.23 -18.53 -12.23
C GLY A 662 2.13 -19.57 -12.14
N LEU A 663 1.04 -19.39 -12.90
CA LEU A 663 -0.20 -20.17 -12.81
C LEU A 663 -0.38 -21.17 -13.96
N VAL A 664 0.68 -21.58 -14.64
CA VAL A 664 0.57 -22.53 -15.78
C VAL A 664 -0.17 -23.81 -15.40
N PRO A 665 0.13 -24.50 -14.27
CA PRO A 665 -0.62 -25.68 -13.86
C PRO A 665 -2.09 -25.37 -13.55
N GLU A 666 -2.37 -24.23 -12.97
CA GLU A 666 -3.71 -23.82 -12.55
C GLU A 666 -4.59 -23.52 -13.75
N THR A 667 -4.01 -23.06 -14.88
CA THR A 667 -4.77 -22.92 -16.13
C THR A 667 -5.32 -24.25 -16.64
N THR A 668 -4.76 -25.40 -16.27
CA THR A 668 -5.25 -26.72 -16.65
C THR A 668 -6.13 -27.35 -15.58
N THR A 669 -5.83 -27.13 -14.30
CA THR A 669 -6.54 -27.74 -13.16
C THR A 669 -7.85 -27.01 -12.80
N CYS A 670 -7.92 -25.70 -13.03
CA CYS A 670 -9.07 -24.88 -12.69
C CYS A 670 -9.94 -24.54 -13.91
N GLU A 671 -11.24 -24.42 -13.71
CA GLU A 671 -12.20 -23.99 -14.71
C GLU A 671 -12.20 -22.46 -14.88
N ALA A 672 -12.09 -21.73 -13.79
CA ALA A 672 -11.95 -20.28 -13.81
C ALA A 672 -10.84 -19.81 -12.87
N ILE A 673 -10.24 -18.67 -13.18
CA ILE A 673 -9.22 -18.00 -12.36
C ILE A 673 -9.58 -16.53 -12.28
N LEU A 674 -9.78 -16.03 -11.05
CA LEU A 674 -10.06 -14.64 -10.74
C LEU A 674 -8.89 -14.07 -9.91
N GLN A 675 -8.20 -13.06 -10.41
CA GLN A 675 -7.19 -12.31 -9.68
C GLN A 675 -7.87 -11.27 -8.81
N ALA A 676 -7.73 -11.39 -7.50
CA ALA A 676 -8.38 -10.53 -6.53
C ALA A 676 -7.44 -9.51 -5.88
N TRP A 677 -6.12 -9.64 -6.08
CA TRP A 677 -5.09 -8.82 -5.42
C TRP A 677 -5.21 -8.90 -3.88
N TYR A 678 -5.04 -7.78 -3.19
CA TYR A 678 -5.46 -7.56 -1.80
C TYR A 678 -6.61 -6.56 -1.83
N PRO A 679 -7.87 -7.04 -1.77
CA PRO A 679 -9.02 -6.26 -2.25
C PRO A 679 -9.62 -5.30 -1.21
N GLY A 680 -8.97 -5.12 -0.05
CA GLY A 680 -9.46 -4.24 1.01
C GLY A 680 -10.66 -4.76 1.77
N GLN A 681 -11.32 -3.89 2.53
CA GLN A 681 -12.38 -4.27 3.47
C GLN A 681 -13.64 -4.89 2.83
N ALA A 682 -13.91 -4.59 1.57
CA ALA A 682 -15.10 -5.03 0.84
C ALA A 682 -14.82 -6.21 -0.11
N GLY A 683 -13.63 -6.83 0.00
CA GLY A 683 -13.14 -7.83 -0.96
C GLY A 683 -14.05 -9.02 -1.13
N GLY A 684 -14.54 -9.62 -0.04
CA GLY A 684 -15.44 -10.77 -0.12
C GLY A 684 -16.72 -10.47 -0.88
N THR A 685 -17.36 -9.31 -0.61
CA THR A 685 -18.54 -8.86 -1.34
C THR A 685 -18.26 -8.68 -2.83
N ALA A 686 -17.18 -7.95 -3.18
CA ALA A 686 -16.83 -7.72 -4.57
C ALA A 686 -16.58 -9.02 -5.35
N ILE A 687 -15.89 -9.97 -4.73
CA ILE A 687 -15.63 -11.29 -5.32
C ILE A 687 -16.93 -12.06 -5.53
N VAL A 688 -17.81 -12.11 -4.54
CA VAL A 688 -19.10 -12.81 -4.64
C VAL A 688 -19.97 -12.17 -5.72
N ASP A 689 -20.03 -10.85 -5.81
CA ASP A 689 -20.76 -10.14 -6.86
C ASP A 689 -20.26 -10.54 -8.27
N ALA A 690 -18.94 -10.65 -8.42
CA ALA A 690 -18.36 -11.16 -9.67
C ALA A 690 -18.72 -12.63 -9.90
N LEU A 691 -18.53 -13.51 -8.91
CA LEU A 691 -18.76 -14.94 -9.06
C LEU A 691 -20.21 -15.28 -9.44
N TRP A 692 -21.22 -14.53 -8.96
CA TRP A 692 -22.63 -14.75 -9.28
C TRP A 692 -23.18 -13.79 -10.35
N GLY A 693 -22.32 -12.91 -10.91
CA GLY A 693 -22.66 -12.04 -12.04
C GLY A 693 -23.52 -10.84 -11.70
N GLU A 694 -23.53 -10.42 -10.42
CA GLU A 694 -24.09 -9.11 -10.01
C GLU A 694 -23.18 -7.97 -10.44
N TYR A 695 -21.91 -8.26 -10.60
CA TYR A 695 -20.91 -7.42 -11.23
C TYR A 695 -20.24 -8.17 -12.38
N ASN A 696 -20.10 -7.49 -13.54
CA ASN A 696 -19.37 -8.04 -14.68
C ASN A 696 -17.89 -7.58 -14.60
N PRO A 697 -16.92 -8.49 -14.41
CA PRO A 697 -15.51 -8.09 -14.27
C PRO A 697 -15.03 -7.22 -15.43
N GLY A 698 -14.39 -6.11 -15.10
CA GLY A 698 -13.86 -5.13 -16.06
C GLY A 698 -12.41 -4.75 -15.80
N GLY A 699 -11.77 -5.31 -14.76
CA GLY A 699 -10.36 -5.07 -14.45
C GLY A 699 -9.40 -5.61 -15.50
N ARG A 700 -8.21 -5.04 -15.56
CA ARG A 700 -7.13 -5.43 -16.50
C ARG A 700 -5.83 -5.56 -15.73
N LEU A 701 -4.98 -6.51 -16.14
CA LEU A 701 -3.68 -6.72 -15.49
C LEU A 701 -2.76 -5.49 -15.65
N PRO A 702 -2.31 -4.86 -14.57
CA PRO A 702 -1.32 -3.77 -14.61
C PRO A 702 0.13 -4.31 -14.70
N VAL A 703 0.30 -5.62 -14.69
CA VAL A 703 1.58 -6.32 -14.82
C VAL A 703 1.44 -7.55 -15.71
N THR A 704 2.53 -7.93 -16.36
CA THR A 704 2.65 -9.18 -17.11
C THR A 704 2.70 -10.38 -16.17
N PHE A 705 1.86 -11.40 -16.38
CA PHE A 705 1.94 -12.68 -15.70
C PHE A 705 2.85 -13.61 -16.48
N TYR A 706 4.00 -13.92 -15.94
CA TYR A 706 4.99 -14.83 -16.53
C TYR A 706 4.56 -16.29 -16.34
N LYS A 707 5.10 -17.20 -17.15
CA LYS A 707 4.84 -18.64 -17.02
C LYS A 707 5.52 -19.24 -15.81
N ASP A 708 6.77 -18.86 -15.62
CA ASP A 708 7.63 -19.28 -14.51
C ASP A 708 8.81 -18.31 -14.37
N VAL A 709 9.64 -18.51 -13.36
CA VAL A 709 10.80 -17.66 -13.06
C VAL A 709 11.87 -17.68 -14.16
N ASN A 710 11.92 -18.70 -15.02
CA ASN A 710 12.92 -18.80 -16.10
C ASN A 710 12.67 -17.80 -17.23
N GLN A 711 11.49 -17.16 -17.27
CA GLN A 711 11.22 -16.06 -18.19
C GLN A 711 11.77 -14.71 -17.70
N LEU A 712 12.29 -14.65 -16.48
CA LEU A 712 12.80 -13.42 -15.87
C LEU A 712 14.32 -13.36 -15.94
N PRO A 713 14.90 -12.19 -16.25
CA PRO A 713 16.33 -11.94 -16.03
C PRO A 713 16.72 -11.99 -14.55
N ASP A 714 18.01 -11.84 -14.27
CA ASP A 714 18.50 -11.73 -12.89
C ASP A 714 17.77 -10.61 -12.14
N PHE A 715 17.41 -10.82 -10.89
CA PHE A 715 16.61 -9.85 -10.13
C PHE A 715 17.37 -8.55 -9.86
N GLU A 716 18.68 -8.62 -9.69
CA GLU A 716 19.56 -7.46 -9.46
C GLU A 716 19.93 -6.71 -10.76
N ASP A 717 19.66 -7.31 -11.95
CA ASP A 717 19.82 -6.62 -13.23
C ASP A 717 18.68 -5.63 -13.46
N TYR A 718 18.99 -4.33 -13.43
CA TYR A 718 18.04 -3.24 -13.64
C TYR A 718 17.81 -2.88 -15.11
N SER A 719 18.45 -3.57 -16.06
CA SER A 719 18.11 -3.44 -17.48
C SER A 719 16.67 -3.88 -17.74
N MET A 720 15.95 -3.12 -18.53
CA MET A 720 14.58 -3.49 -18.94
C MET A 720 14.54 -4.56 -20.03
N LYS A 721 15.68 -4.93 -20.58
CA LYS A 721 15.76 -5.94 -21.62
C LYS A 721 15.21 -7.29 -21.17
N GLY A 722 14.26 -7.82 -21.95
CA GLY A 722 13.57 -9.07 -21.63
C GLY A 722 12.49 -9.01 -20.57
N ARG A 723 12.21 -7.83 -19.99
CA ARG A 723 11.20 -7.62 -18.95
C ARG A 723 9.95 -6.95 -19.49
N THR A 724 8.84 -7.15 -18.82
CA THR A 724 7.52 -6.54 -19.07
C THR A 724 7.02 -6.74 -20.50
N TYR A 725 5.79 -6.38 -20.80
CA TYR A 725 5.24 -6.45 -22.17
C TYR A 725 6.01 -5.58 -23.16
N ARG A 726 6.74 -4.55 -22.67
CA ARG A 726 7.49 -3.60 -23.51
C ARG A 726 8.69 -4.22 -24.18
N TYR A 727 9.44 -5.11 -23.50
CA TYR A 727 10.71 -5.64 -23.97
C TYR A 727 10.78 -7.16 -24.06
N MET A 728 9.84 -7.88 -23.40
CA MET A 728 9.80 -9.34 -23.42
C MET A 728 9.49 -9.88 -24.83
N GLN A 729 10.32 -10.79 -25.34
CA GLN A 729 10.13 -11.43 -26.64
C GLN A 729 9.28 -12.69 -26.56
N GLN A 730 9.35 -13.40 -25.44
CA GLN A 730 8.59 -14.61 -25.21
C GLN A 730 7.12 -14.32 -24.94
N GLN A 731 6.25 -15.29 -25.24
CA GLN A 731 4.83 -15.19 -24.90
C GLN A 731 4.65 -15.39 -23.38
N PRO A 732 4.09 -14.44 -22.64
CA PRO A 732 3.77 -14.61 -21.22
C PRO A 732 2.60 -15.60 -21.03
N LEU A 733 2.26 -15.89 -19.78
CA LEU A 733 1.03 -16.61 -19.45
C LEU A 733 -0.20 -15.73 -19.70
N PHE A 734 -0.23 -14.55 -19.11
CA PHE A 734 -1.21 -13.50 -19.39
C PHE A 734 -0.49 -12.17 -19.62
N PRO A 735 -0.76 -11.49 -20.75
CA PRO A 735 -0.08 -10.24 -21.07
C PRO A 735 -0.61 -9.07 -20.21
N PHE A 736 0.17 -8.00 -20.08
CA PHE A 736 -0.29 -6.72 -19.56
C PHE A 736 -1.60 -6.28 -20.23
N GLY A 737 -2.50 -5.68 -19.49
CA GLY A 737 -3.80 -5.23 -19.98
C GLY A 737 -4.83 -6.35 -20.19
N HIS A 738 -4.48 -7.62 -19.96
CA HIS A 738 -5.40 -8.75 -20.09
C HIS A 738 -6.46 -8.74 -18.98
N GLY A 739 -7.69 -9.08 -19.36
CA GLY A 739 -8.80 -9.34 -18.48
C GLY A 739 -10.02 -9.73 -19.31
N LEU A 740 -10.76 -10.73 -18.86
CA LEU A 740 -12.00 -11.19 -19.46
C LEU A 740 -13.21 -10.49 -18.85
N SER A 741 -14.33 -10.52 -19.57
CA SER A 741 -15.63 -10.05 -19.14
C SER A 741 -16.68 -11.16 -19.40
N TYR A 742 -17.86 -11.04 -18.82
CA TYR A 742 -19.02 -11.90 -19.16
C TYR A 742 -19.72 -11.48 -20.46
N THR A 743 -19.15 -10.53 -21.16
CA THR A 743 -19.55 -10.10 -22.50
C THR A 743 -18.33 -9.96 -23.40
N ASP A 744 -18.55 -9.90 -24.71
CA ASP A 744 -17.46 -9.80 -25.68
C ASP A 744 -17.46 -8.41 -26.34
N PHE A 745 -16.25 -7.84 -26.49
CA PHE A 745 -16.05 -6.57 -27.17
C PHE A 745 -15.29 -6.75 -28.48
N THR A 746 -15.70 -5.98 -29.49
CA THR A 746 -14.99 -5.94 -30.77
C THR A 746 -14.61 -4.51 -31.14
N TYR A 747 -13.48 -4.35 -31.77
CA TYR A 747 -12.93 -3.07 -32.18
C TYR A 747 -13.11 -2.84 -33.66
N GLY A 748 -13.75 -1.71 -34.02
CA GLY A 748 -13.87 -1.24 -35.40
C GLY A 748 -12.57 -0.59 -35.91
N GLU A 749 -12.64 -0.06 -37.16
CA GLU A 749 -11.50 0.69 -37.75
C GLU A 749 -11.43 2.08 -37.10
N ALA A 750 -10.29 2.38 -36.49
CA ALA A 750 -10.06 3.67 -35.88
C ALA A 750 -9.81 4.78 -36.89
N LYS A 751 -10.06 6.02 -36.49
CA LYS A 751 -9.82 7.21 -37.31
C LYS A 751 -9.03 8.23 -36.52
N LEU A 752 -8.02 8.82 -37.14
CA LEU A 752 -7.31 9.99 -36.67
C LEU A 752 -7.95 11.27 -37.21
N SER A 753 -8.00 12.31 -36.38
CA SER A 753 -8.44 13.64 -36.84
C SER A 753 -7.46 14.22 -37.88
N LYS A 754 -6.16 13.81 -37.81
CA LYS A 754 -5.07 14.10 -38.76
C LYS A 754 -4.15 12.90 -38.82
N ASN A 755 -3.71 12.50 -40.03
CA ASN A 755 -2.74 11.41 -40.19
C ASN A 755 -1.29 11.90 -40.19
N THR A 756 -1.08 13.21 -40.21
CA THR A 756 0.24 13.86 -40.08
C THR A 756 0.08 15.05 -39.15
N ILE A 757 1.02 15.16 -38.19
CA ILE A 757 1.07 16.27 -37.22
C ILE A 757 2.48 16.86 -37.16
N ALA A 758 2.56 18.11 -36.75
CA ALA A 758 3.84 18.71 -36.36
C ALA A 758 4.28 18.18 -34.98
N LYS A 759 5.58 18.28 -34.67
CA LYS A 759 6.10 17.96 -33.33
C LYS A 759 5.35 18.76 -32.25
N GLY A 760 4.87 18.08 -31.22
CA GLY A 760 4.10 18.69 -30.15
C GLY A 760 2.64 18.99 -30.46
N GLU A 761 2.15 18.69 -31.65
CA GLU A 761 0.75 18.90 -32.03
C GLU A 761 -0.16 17.77 -31.51
N ASN A 762 -1.37 18.14 -31.07
CA ASN A 762 -2.38 17.21 -30.56
C ASN A 762 -3.20 16.59 -31.68
N VAL A 763 -3.66 15.36 -31.48
CA VAL A 763 -4.55 14.64 -32.38
C VAL A 763 -5.61 13.84 -31.60
N VAL A 764 -6.76 13.59 -32.20
CA VAL A 764 -7.79 12.73 -31.59
C VAL A 764 -7.85 11.41 -32.36
N LEU A 765 -7.71 10.31 -31.63
CA LEU A 765 -7.96 8.96 -32.12
C LEU A 765 -9.39 8.55 -31.73
N THR A 766 -10.21 8.22 -32.70
CA THR A 766 -11.59 7.76 -32.48
C THR A 766 -11.70 6.29 -32.84
N ILE A 767 -12.14 5.47 -31.88
CA ILE A 767 -12.17 4.01 -31.98
C ILE A 767 -13.62 3.54 -31.76
N PRO A 768 -14.27 2.91 -32.73
CA PRO A 768 -15.57 2.25 -32.51
C PRO A 768 -15.35 0.97 -31.71
N VAL A 769 -16.04 0.83 -30.57
CA VAL A 769 -15.99 -0.37 -29.72
C VAL A 769 -17.41 -0.89 -29.54
N SER A 770 -17.66 -2.13 -29.91
CA SER A 770 -18.98 -2.77 -29.86
C SER A 770 -19.00 -3.86 -28.80
N ASN A 771 -20.00 -3.82 -27.94
CA ASN A 771 -20.35 -4.94 -27.08
C ASN A 771 -21.25 -5.88 -27.90
N VAL A 772 -20.72 -7.04 -28.27
CA VAL A 772 -21.43 -8.02 -29.10
C VAL A 772 -22.12 -9.13 -28.29
N GLY A 773 -22.02 -9.06 -26.97
CA GLY A 773 -22.67 -9.99 -26.05
C GLY A 773 -24.05 -9.51 -25.60
N GLN A 774 -24.59 -10.20 -24.59
CA GLN A 774 -25.94 -9.99 -24.05
C GLN A 774 -25.99 -9.29 -22.68
N ARG A 775 -24.83 -8.88 -22.16
CA ARG A 775 -24.71 -8.19 -20.87
C ARG A 775 -24.03 -6.84 -21.07
N ASP A 776 -24.45 -5.86 -20.33
CA ASP A 776 -23.70 -4.62 -20.22
C ASP A 776 -22.31 -4.90 -19.66
N GLY A 777 -21.33 -4.14 -20.08
CA GLY A 777 -19.97 -4.33 -19.62
C GLY A 777 -19.11 -3.10 -19.76
N GLU A 778 -17.99 -3.12 -19.08
CA GLU A 778 -16.98 -2.09 -19.16
C GLU A 778 -15.77 -2.61 -19.92
N GLU A 779 -15.29 -1.83 -20.86
CA GLU A 779 -14.08 -2.10 -21.62
C GLU A 779 -13.02 -1.06 -21.32
N VAL A 780 -11.78 -1.50 -21.20
CA VAL A 780 -10.61 -0.61 -21.10
C VAL A 780 -9.93 -0.56 -22.47
N VAL A 781 -10.22 0.50 -23.19
CA VAL A 781 -9.58 0.77 -24.48
C VAL A 781 -8.14 1.24 -24.22
N GLN A 782 -7.17 0.50 -24.76
CA GLN A 782 -5.73 0.73 -24.57
C GLN A 782 -5.12 1.14 -25.90
N VAL A 783 -4.27 2.17 -25.89
CA VAL A 783 -3.56 2.67 -27.07
C VAL A 783 -2.07 2.64 -26.82
N TYR A 784 -1.37 1.93 -27.66
CA TYR A 784 0.08 1.75 -27.58
C TYR A 784 0.75 2.43 -28.75
N LEU A 785 1.91 3.03 -28.50
CA LEU A 785 2.77 3.63 -29.51
C LEU A 785 3.92 2.69 -29.85
N ARG A 786 4.22 2.56 -31.13
CA ARG A 786 5.38 1.87 -31.68
C ARG A 786 6.08 2.77 -32.69
N ARG A 787 7.39 2.76 -32.66
CA ARG A 787 8.24 3.38 -33.71
C ARG A 787 8.98 2.29 -34.48
N PRO A 788 8.51 1.88 -35.67
CA PRO A 788 9.04 0.70 -36.35
C PRO A 788 10.53 0.77 -36.76
N GLY A 789 11.06 1.99 -36.89
CA GLY A 789 12.47 2.22 -37.23
C GLY A 789 13.43 2.05 -36.08
N ASP A 790 12.96 2.06 -34.82
CA ASP A 790 13.78 1.85 -33.63
C ASP A 790 13.77 0.38 -33.21
N LYS A 791 14.95 -0.28 -33.33
CA LYS A 791 15.10 -1.70 -32.97
C LYS A 791 15.56 -1.93 -31.55
N GLU A 792 16.09 -0.90 -30.90
CA GLU A 792 16.58 -0.95 -29.51
C GLU A 792 15.52 -0.52 -28.51
N GLY A 793 14.50 0.21 -28.96
CA GLY A 793 13.40 0.70 -28.15
C GLY A 793 12.38 -0.38 -27.80
N PRO A 794 11.36 -0.02 -27.01
CA PRO A 794 10.29 -0.93 -26.65
C PRO A 794 9.55 -1.44 -27.88
N ARG A 795 9.08 -2.68 -27.83
CA ARG A 795 8.25 -3.27 -28.90
C ARG A 795 7.02 -2.40 -29.19
N TYR A 796 6.42 -1.88 -28.17
CA TYR A 796 5.37 -0.85 -28.09
C TYR A 796 5.22 -0.45 -26.63
N THR A 797 4.64 0.73 -26.37
CA THR A 797 4.47 1.27 -25.02
C THR A 797 3.11 1.93 -24.90
N LEU A 798 2.40 1.76 -23.77
CA LEU A 798 1.11 2.39 -23.52
C LEU A 798 1.26 3.91 -23.54
N ARG A 799 0.32 4.60 -24.20
CA ARG A 799 0.31 6.07 -24.30
C ARG A 799 -1.05 6.68 -24.03
N ALA A 800 -2.10 5.85 -24.03
CA ALA A 800 -3.41 6.26 -23.57
C ALA A 800 -4.24 5.04 -23.17
N PHE A 801 -5.18 5.24 -22.26
CA PHE A 801 -6.24 4.30 -21.96
C PHE A 801 -7.55 5.04 -21.64
N LYS A 802 -8.67 4.35 -21.79
CA LYS A 802 -9.97 4.87 -21.40
C LYS A 802 -10.91 3.73 -21.04
N ARG A 803 -11.43 3.77 -19.83
CA ARG A 803 -12.48 2.86 -19.37
C ARG A 803 -13.83 3.41 -19.85
N VAL A 804 -14.65 2.56 -20.48
CA VAL A 804 -15.95 2.94 -21.06
C VAL A 804 -17.00 1.87 -20.77
N HIS A 805 -18.19 2.31 -20.38
CA HIS A 805 -19.36 1.46 -20.24
C HIS A 805 -20.05 1.31 -21.58
N ILE A 806 -20.29 0.07 -22.03
CA ILE A 806 -20.94 -0.22 -23.31
C ILE A 806 -22.11 -1.18 -23.06
N PRO A 807 -23.35 -0.73 -23.22
CA PRO A 807 -24.54 -1.58 -23.10
C PRO A 807 -24.54 -2.73 -24.11
N ALA A 808 -25.21 -3.82 -23.78
CA ALA A 808 -25.33 -5.01 -24.60
C ALA A 808 -25.85 -4.67 -26.02
N GLY A 809 -25.17 -5.17 -27.05
CA GLY A 809 -25.49 -4.96 -28.44
C GLY A 809 -25.29 -3.52 -28.94
N LYS A 810 -24.62 -2.63 -28.19
CA LYS A 810 -24.33 -1.25 -28.57
C LYS A 810 -22.88 -1.06 -29.01
N THR A 811 -22.68 -0.01 -29.78
CA THR A 811 -21.37 0.46 -30.21
C THR A 811 -21.18 1.88 -29.71
N GLU A 812 -20.05 2.10 -29.02
CA GLU A 812 -19.60 3.41 -28.57
C GLU A 812 -18.43 3.89 -29.43
N SER A 813 -18.45 5.18 -29.76
CA SER A 813 -17.37 5.83 -30.49
C SER A 813 -16.41 6.50 -29.48
N VAL A 814 -15.40 5.78 -29.09
CA VAL A 814 -14.45 6.19 -28.03
C VAL A 814 -13.43 7.18 -28.59
N ALA A 815 -13.54 8.44 -28.21
CA ALA A 815 -12.57 9.47 -28.53
C ALA A 815 -11.46 9.51 -27.48
N ILE A 816 -10.22 9.41 -27.93
CA ILE A 816 -9.01 9.46 -27.12
C ILE A 816 -8.15 10.63 -27.62
N PRO A 817 -8.07 11.73 -26.85
CA PRO A 817 -7.13 12.81 -27.17
C PRO A 817 -5.70 12.32 -26.93
N LEU A 818 -4.83 12.53 -27.89
CA LEU A 818 -3.41 12.29 -27.80
C LEU A 818 -2.71 13.64 -27.93
N THR A 819 -1.95 14.00 -26.90
CA THR A 819 -1.14 15.23 -26.89
C THR A 819 0.21 14.98 -27.57
N GLY A 820 0.93 16.04 -27.89
CA GLY A 820 2.28 15.93 -28.44
C GLY A 820 3.23 15.09 -27.58
N GLU A 821 3.04 15.11 -26.26
CA GLU A 821 3.83 14.30 -25.30
C GLU A 821 3.60 12.78 -25.47
N ASN A 822 2.42 12.34 -25.89
CA ASN A 822 2.17 10.92 -26.15
C ASN A 822 3.04 10.36 -27.28
N PHE A 823 3.64 11.23 -28.11
CA PHE A 823 4.56 10.90 -29.21
C PHE A 823 6.03 11.11 -28.87
N GLU A 824 6.35 11.46 -27.62
CA GLU A 824 7.74 11.51 -27.18
C GLU A 824 8.36 10.11 -27.22
N TRP A 825 9.60 10.08 -27.70
CA TRP A 825 10.42 8.88 -27.82
C TRP A 825 11.85 9.20 -27.39
N PHE A 826 12.56 8.22 -26.88
CA PHE A 826 13.95 8.42 -26.47
C PHE A 826 14.82 8.80 -27.67
N ASP A 827 15.55 9.91 -27.53
CA ASP A 827 16.51 10.39 -28.50
C ASP A 827 17.94 10.18 -28.00
N ALA A 828 18.66 9.27 -28.66
CA ALA A 828 20.02 8.91 -28.27
C ALA A 828 21.05 10.04 -28.44
N GLU A 829 20.77 11.08 -29.26
CA GLU A 829 21.66 12.21 -29.42
C GLU A 829 21.61 13.16 -28.23
N SER A 830 20.41 13.42 -27.71
CA SER A 830 20.20 14.32 -26.56
C SER A 830 20.11 13.57 -25.22
N ASN A 831 20.06 12.24 -25.23
CA ASN A 831 19.82 11.38 -24.05
C ASN A 831 18.57 11.78 -23.24
N THR A 832 17.48 12.14 -23.92
CA THR A 832 16.24 12.54 -23.28
C THR A 832 15.02 12.15 -24.12
N MET A 833 13.82 12.29 -23.53
CA MET A 833 12.55 12.09 -24.23
C MET A 833 12.16 13.37 -24.97
N ARG A 834 11.82 13.22 -26.26
CA ARG A 834 11.29 14.32 -27.06
C ARG A 834 10.49 13.83 -28.26
N PRO A 835 9.62 14.66 -28.88
CA PRO A 835 8.95 14.31 -30.12
C PRO A 835 9.98 14.17 -31.26
N LEU A 836 10.05 12.98 -31.86
CA LEU A 836 10.93 12.70 -33.00
C LEU A 836 10.12 12.63 -34.31
N GLU A 837 10.74 13.12 -35.39
CA GLU A 837 10.18 12.96 -36.73
C GLU A 837 10.13 11.51 -37.17
N GLY A 838 9.13 11.13 -37.92
CA GLY A 838 9.04 9.81 -38.52
C GLY A 838 7.66 9.19 -38.46
N THR A 839 7.60 7.93 -38.85
CA THR A 839 6.39 7.14 -38.88
C THR A 839 6.20 6.41 -37.54
N TYR A 840 5.00 6.51 -37.00
CA TYR A 840 4.56 5.83 -35.80
C TYR A 840 3.38 4.91 -36.10
N GLU A 841 3.29 3.81 -35.41
CA GLU A 841 2.11 2.94 -35.36
C GLU A 841 1.39 3.13 -34.02
N LEU A 842 0.13 3.47 -34.08
CA LEU A 842 -0.78 3.41 -32.92
C LEU A 842 -1.50 2.07 -32.97
N LEU A 843 -1.24 1.24 -31.95
CA LEU A 843 -1.86 -0.05 -31.78
C LEU A 843 -2.97 0.10 -30.74
N TYR A 844 -4.18 -0.42 -31.01
CA TYR A 844 -5.31 -0.25 -30.10
C TYR A 844 -6.11 -1.53 -29.91
N GLY A 845 -6.63 -1.72 -28.70
CA GLY A 845 -7.38 -2.91 -28.30
C GLY A 845 -7.60 -2.95 -26.79
N GLY A 846 -8.05 -4.10 -26.27
CA GLY A 846 -8.32 -4.33 -24.85
C GLY A 846 -7.18 -5.04 -24.09
N THR A 847 -6.01 -5.21 -24.68
CA THR A 847 -4.88 -5.94 -24.09
C THR A 847 -3.61 -5.64 -24.87
N SER A 848 -2.43 -5.84 -24.26
CA SER A 848 -1.16 -5.75 -24.97
C SER A 848 -0.82 -6.97 -25.87
N ASP A 849 -1.69 -7.98 -25.95
CA ASP A 849 -1.48 -9.09 -26.91
C ASP A 849 -1.44 -8.59 -28.35
N ARG A 850 -0.26 -8.62 -28.97
CA ARG A 850 -0.05 -8.11 -30.33
C ARG A 850 -1.01 -8.70 -31.37
N ASN A 851 -1.44 -9.94 -31.17
CA ASN A 851 -2.36 -10.64 -32.11
C ASN A 851 -3.80 -10.12 -32.00
N LYS A 852 -4.15 -9.42 -30.94
CA LYS A 852 -5.48 -8.84 -30.68
C LYS A 852 -5.54 -7.33 -30.92
N LEU A 853 -4.39 -6.70 -31.21
CA LEU A 853 -4.31 -5.27 -31.46
C LEU A 853 -4.50 -4.93 -32.94
N LYS A 854 -5.33 -3.93 -33.22
CA LYS A 854 -5.39 -3.27 -34.52
C LYS A 854 -4.34 -2.16 -34.59
N THR A 855 -4.05 -1.69 -35.80
CA THR A 855 -3.01 -0.70 -36.05
C THR A 855 -3.51 0.41 -36.97
N ILE A 856 -3.18 1.65 -36.64
CA ILE A 856 -3.32 2.82 -37.52
C ILE A 856 -1.97 3.56 -37.55
N VAL A 857 -1.60 4.04 -38.74
CA VAL A 857 -0.29 4.71 -38.96
C VAL A 857 -0.46 6.22 -38.87
N MET A 858 0.51 6.88 -38.26
CA MET A 858 0.62 8.31 -38.15
C MET A 858 2.06 8.79 -38.43
N ASN A 859 2.18 10.00 -38.98
CA ASN A 859 3.47 10.63 -39.24
C ASN A 859 3.63 11.90 -38.37
N VAL A 860 4.81 12.08 -37.81
CA VAL A 860 5.25 13.30 -37.11
C VAL A 860 6.31 13.98 -37.96
N GLN A 861 6.15 15.29 -38.22
CA GLN A 861 7.02 16.09 -39.09
C GLN A 861 7.64 17.26 -38.32
#